data_8177d74aee0868fc111074e1bdf709ce
#
_entry.id   8177d74aee0868fc111074e1bdf709ce
#
_cell.length_a   1.000
_cell.length_b   1.000
_cell.length_c   1.000
_cell.angle_alpha   90.00
_cell.angle_beta   90.00
_cell.angle_gamma   90.00
#
_symmetry.space_group_name_H-M   'P 1'
#
loop_
_entity.id
_entity.type
_entity.pdbx_description
1 polymer ?
#
loop_
_entity_poly.entity_id
_entity_poly.type
_entity_poly.pdbx_seq_one_letter_code
_entity_poly.pdbx_strand_id
1 'polypeptide(L)'
;MASPSSSMTDRVSWRASVLSRHLQPPMDSPFQSLESNICLQYSPPELSEKFEFDVREMRRLMDGHNFEDRDWLFGLMMQSDLFCRRNSGGKILVSPDYNQSMEQQREMTMKRIAHLLDRGVFKGFWTARSLEGEWRKLALFEVLAIYDHSLATKLGVHLNLWGGAIQFLGTKRHHEKWLKDTEDYLVKGCFAMTELGHGSNVRGIETITTYDSNTGEFVINTPCESAQKYWIGGAADHATHAIVFSQLNINGSNQGVHAFIAQIRDLDGNICPNIRIADCGHKIGLNGVDNGRIWFDNVRIPRENLLNSVADVSPDGQYQSAIKNADQRFAAFLAPLTSGRVTISLSAIYTSKISLAIAIRYSLTRRAFSVSPNGPEILLLDYPSHQKRLLPLLAKTYAMSIAGNYLKGIYVTRTPETSKTLHIVSSAFKAMFSWHNMRTLQECREACGGQGIKTENRVGHLKGEYDVQTTFEGDNNVLMQQVSKALFAEYISAQKRKKPIKGLGLEHMNDPCPVIPAQLTSSVLRSAKFQMDIFCLRERDLLKRFAADVSQHEAQGESKAFAFILSYQLAEDLARAYSERVVLQTFFDSETRVSSGPLKNVLGLLRSMYVMICLEEDASFLRYGYLSIENAAAVRKEVMKLCSELRPHALSLVSSFGIPDAFLGPIAFNWVEANSWSSVHQ
;
A
#
# COMPACT_ATOMS: atom_id res chain seq x y z
N MET A 1 68.08 7.26 1.76
CA MET A 1 67.95 6.24 2.82
C MET A 1 66.80 5.34 2.47
N ALA A 2 67.07 4.14 2.02
CA ALA A 2 66.09 3.18 1.58
C ALA A 2 65.43 2.50 2.79
N SER A 3 64.09 2.45 2.84
CA SER A 3 63.37 1.64 3.80
C SER A 3 63.52 0.15 3.51
N PRO A 4 63.66 -0.73 4.50
CA PRO A 4 63.85 -2.14 4.25
C PRO A 4 62.54 -2.76 3.72
N SER A 5 62.63 -3.39 2.56
CA SER A 5 61.56 -4.25 2.00
C SER A 5 61.43 -5.49 2.88
N SER A 6 60.36 -5.62 3.63
CA SER A 6 60.03 -6.89 4.27
C SER A 6 59.87 -7.97 3.19
N SER A 7 60.58 -9.08 3.34
CA SER A 7 60.58 -10.16 2.35
C SER A 7 59.17 -10.76 2.19
N MET A 8 58.87 -11.25 1.02
CA MET A 8 57.57 -11.89 0.71
C MET A 8 57.30 -13.09 1.64
N THR A 9 58.34 -13.74 2.12
CA THR A 9 58.34 -14.81 3.14
C THR A 9 57.87 -14.34 4.49
N ASP A 10 58.21 -13.11 4.94
CA ASP A 10 57.79 -12.59 6.25
C ASP A 10 56.30 -12.25 6.25
N ARG A 11 55.75 -11.78 5.12
CA ARG A 11 54.31 -11.52 4.98
C ARG A 11 53.47 -12.79 4.94
N VAL A 12 53.97 -13.85 4.30
CA VAL A 12 53.30 -15.16 4.26
C VAL A 12 53.31 -15.82 5.64
N SER A 13 54.47 -15.77 6.32
CA SER A 13 54.61 -16.26 7.70
C SER A 13 53.71 -15.52 8.68
N TRP A 14 53.61 -14.20 8.57
CA TRP A 14 52.70 -13.41 9.40
C TRP A 14 51.23 -13.74 9.14
N ARG A 15 50.82 -13.87 7.86
CA ARG A 15 49.45 -14.27 7.48
C ARG A 15 49.10 -15.68 7.96
N ALA A 16 50.02 -16.62 7.85
CA ALA A 16 49.85 -17.97 8.36
C ALA A 16 49.74 -18.01 9.90
N SER A 17 50.48 -17.19 10.60
CA SER A 17 50.40 -17.01 12.06
C SER A 17 49.08 -16.39 12.51
N VAL A 18 48.59 -15.41 11.77
CA VAL A 18 47.26 -14.79 12.05
C VAL A 18 46.13 -15.80 11.81
N LEU A 19 46.17 -16.52 10.69
CA LEU A 19 45.19 -17.55 10.36
C LEU A 19 45.22 -18.71 11.35
N SER A 20 46.37 -19.17 11.80
CA SER A 20 46.50 -20.25 12.79
C SER A 20 45.94 -19.85 14.16
N ARG A 21 46.07 -18.58 14.56
CA ARG A 21 45.47 -18.06 15.79
C ARG A 21 43.93 -18.02 15.72
N HIS A 22 43.38 -17.76 14.55
CA HIS A 22 41.92 -17.79 14.36
C HIS A 22 41.34 -19.20 14.18
N LEU A 23 42.19 -20.18 13.83
CA LEU A 23 41.76 -21.58 13.63
C LEU A 23 42.08 -22.48 14.84
N GLN A 24 42.72 -21.96 15.88
CA GLN A 24 42.89 -22.72 17.11
C GLN A 24 41.56 -22.72 17.88
N PRO A 25 41.05 -23.89 18.33
CA PRO A 25 39.98 -23.91 19.29
C PRO A 25 40.40 -23.13 20.53
N PRO A 26 39.49 -22.39 21.19
CA PRO A 26 39.82 -21.66 22.40
C PRO A 26 40.45 -22.63 23.37
N MET A 27 41.69 -22.36 23.81
CA MET A 27 42.31 -23.09 24.92
C MET A 27 41.41 -22.87 26.15
N ASP A 28 41.24 -23.91 26.96
CA ASP A 28 40.54 -23.85 28.24
C ASP A 28 41.03 -22.61 29.01
N SER A 29 40.24 -21.58 28.99
CA SER A 29 40.57 -20.27 29.51
C SER A 29 39.93 -20.11 30.87
N PRO A 30 40.56 -19.43 31.82
CA PRO A 30 39.94 -19.07 33.09
C PRO A 30 38.74 -18.13 32.94
N PHE A 31 38.27 -17.92 31.73
CA PHE A 31 37.08 -17.14 31.37
C PHE A 31 35.74 -17.87 31.52
N GLN A 32 35.71 -19.16 31.92
CA GLN A 32 34.43 -19.89 32.09
C GLN A 32 33.47 -19.23 33.08
N SER A 33 33.95 -18.51 34.07
CA SER A 33 33.10 -17.77 35.01
C SER A 33 32.65 -16.39 34.46
N LEU A 34 33.36 -15.83 33.49
CA LEU A 34 32.99 -14.60 32.77
C LEU A 34 32.01 -14.90 31.63
N GLU A 35 32.17 -16.05 30.95
CA GLU A 35 31.27 -16.45 29.85
C GLU A 35 29.85 -16.66 30.34
N SER A 36 29.61 -17.25 31.51
CA SER A 36 28.27 -17.42 32.05
C SER A 36 27.57 -16.08 32.35
N ASN A 37 28.30 -15.08 32.82
CA ASN A 37 27.76 -13.75 33.11
C ASN A 37 27.57 -12.91 31.86
N ILE A 38 28.45 -13.07 30.86
CA ILE A 38 28.35 -12.40 29.57
C ILE A 38 27.18 -12.98 28.76
N CYS A 39 27.02 -14.33 28.70
CA CYS A 39 25.89 -14.97 28.07
C CYS A 39 24.55 -14.56 28.68
N LEU A 40 24.46 -14.45 29.99
CA LEU A 40 23.25 -13.99 30.70
C LEU A 40 22.94 -12.51 30.36
N GLN A 41 23.96 -11.69 30.16
CA GLN A 41 23.81 -10.27 29.79
C GLN A 41 23.32 -10.06 28.38
N TYR A 42 23.59 -11.00 27.45
CA TYR A 42 23.16 -10.95 26.05
C TYR A 42 21.93 -11.82 25.73
N SER A 43 21.40 -12.55 26.69
CA SER A 43 20.12 -13.22 26.54
C SER A 43 19.04 -12.16 26.28
N PRO A 44 18.25 -12.28 25.19
CA PRO A 44 17.17 -11.34 24.95
C PRO A 44 16.21 -11.39 26.15
N PRO A 45 15.78 -10.25 26.71
CA PRO A 45 14.78 -10.25 27.75
C PRO A 45 13.50 -10.88 27.21
N GLU A 46 12.88 -11.76 28.02
CA GLU A 46 11.55 -12.27 27.65
C GLU A 46 10.58 -11.12 27.52
N LEU A 47 9.85 -11.09 26.39
CA LEU A 47 8.83 -10.09 26.17
C LEU A 47 7.65 -10.40 27.10
N SER A 48 7.44 -9.54 28.11
CA SER A 48 6.37 -9.72 29.08
C SER A 48 5.00 -9.58 28.38
N GLU A 49 4.12 -10.58 28.57
CA GLU A 49 2.73 -10.54 28.07
C GLU A 49 1.79 -9.66 28.93
N LYS A 50 2.29 -8.93 29.91
CA LYS A 50 1.48 -7.99 30.69
C LYS A 50 1.26 -6.74 29.86
N PHE A 51 0.05 -6.61 29.32
CA PHE A 51 -0.37 -5.46 28.55
C PHE A 51 -1.09 -4.45 29.44
N GLU A 52 -0.83 -3.15 29.21
CA GLU A 52 -1.43 -2.05 29.98
C GLU A 52 -2.85 -1.72 29.54
N PHE A 53 -3.29 -2.23 28.37
CA PHE A 53 -4.65 -2.08 27.84
C PHE A 53 -5.07 -3.36 27.11
N ASP A 54 -6.36 -3.50 26.81
CA ASP A 54 -6.89 -4.65 26.05
C ASP A 54 -6.44 -4.60 24.57
N VAL A 55 -5.46 -5.45 24.23
CA VAL A 55 -4.91 -5.56 22.86
C VAL A 55 -5.93 -6.09 21.84
N ARG A 56 -6.94 -6.86 22.28
CA ARG A 56 -8.00 -7.37 21.41
C ARG A 56 -9.00 -6.26 21.06
N GLU A 57 -9.33 -5.41 22.04
CA GLU A 57 -10.17 -4.25 21.80
C GLU A 57 -9.47 -3.26 20.87
N MET A 58 -8.17 -3.00 21.06
CA MET A 58 -7.37 -2.18 20.14
C MET A 58 -7.32 -2.78 18.73
N ARG A 59 -7.15 -4.10 18.59
CA ARG A 59 -7.23 -4.78 17.29
C ARG A 59 -8.58 -4.55 16.62
N ARG A 60 -9.69 -4.71 17.36
CA ARG A 60 -11.04 -4.45 16.81
C ARG A 60 -11.19 -3.03 16.31
N LEU A 61 -10.65 -2.06 17.03
CA LEU A 61 -10.68 -0.67 16.60
C LEU A 61 -9.91 -0.44 15.29
N MET A 62 -8.73 -1.07 15.14
CA MET A 62 -7.90 -0.93 13.94
C MET A 62 -8.44 -1.68 12.72
N ASP A 63 -8.86 -2.92 12.90
CA ASP A 63 -9.30 -3.80 11.80
C ASP A 63 -10.76 -3.53 11.40
N GLY A 64 -11.61 -3.22 12.35
CA GLY A 64 -12.97 -2.73 12.16
C GLY A 64 -14.02 -3.78 11.77
N HIS A 65 -13.65 -4.96 11.25
CA HIS A 65 -14.60 -5.99 10.76
C HIS A 65 -13.91 -7.35 10.53
N ASN A 66 -14.72 -8.41 10.43
CA ASN A 66 -14.34 -9.76 9.93
C ASN A 66 -13.03 -10.33 10.51
N PHE A 67 -12.91 -10.40 11.84
CA PHE A 67 -11.74 -11.00 12.50
C PHE A 67 -11.63 -12.49 12.25
N GLU A 68 -12.79 -13.17 12.27
CA GLU A 68 -12.92 -14.61 12.08
C GLU A 68 -12.40 -15.03 10.70
N ASP A 69 -12.72 -14.26 9.66
CA ASP A 69 -12.22 -14.53 8.30
C ASP A 69 -10.70 -14.36 8.21
N ARG A 70 -10.12 -13.35 8.89
CA ARG A 70 -8.67 -13.18 8.94
C ARG A 70 -8.01 -14.30 9.71
N ASP A 71 -8.50 -14.63 10.90
CA ASP A 71 -7.92 -15.65 11.77
C ASP A 71 -8.04 -17.04 11.12
N TRP A 72 -9.15 -17.30 10.43
CA TRP A 72 -9.33 -18.50 9.65
C TRP A 72 -8.30 -18.63 8.51
N LEU A 73 -8.09 -17.56 7.73
CA LEU A 73 -7.14 -17.60 6.62
C LEU A 73 -5.69 -17.70 7.10
N PHE A 74 -5.33 -16.99 8.18
CA PHE A 74 -4.04 -17.17 8.85
C PHE A 74 -3.84 -18.62 9.28
N GLY A 75 -4.85 -19.24 9.94
CA GLY A 75 -4.81 -20.63 10.35
C GLY A 75 -4.63 -21.60 9.19
N LEU A 76 -5.34 -21.38 8.09
CA LEU A 76 -5.23 -22.19 6.87
C LEU A 76 -3.81 -22.13 6.28
N MET A 77 -3.22 -20.93 6.22
CA MET A 77 -1.85 -20.77 5.71
C MET A 77 -0.82 -21.42 6.64
N MET A 78 -0.97 -21.31 7.96
CA MET A 78 -0.05 -21.93 8.93
C MET A 78 -0.06 -23.47 8.91
N GLN A 79 -1.12 -24.09 8.40
CA GLN A 79 -1.28 -25.55 8.31
C GLN A 79 -0.81 -26.14 6.99
N SER A 80 -0.33 -25.33 6.04
CA SER A 80 0.00 -25.78 4.69
C SER A 80 1.48 -25.53 4.36
N ASP A 81 2.19 -26.58 3.96
CA ASP A 81 3.59 -26.51 3.53
C ASP A 81 3.82 -25.60 2.31
N LEU A 82 2.76 -25.27 1.55
CA LEU A 82 2.85 -24.33 0.44
C LEU A 82 3.10 -22.87 0.92
N PHE A 83 2.71 -22.57 2.15
CA PHE A 83 2.88 -21.23 2.73
C PHE A 83 3.99 -21.19 3.78
N CYS A 84 4.32 -22.36 4.35
CA CYS A 84 5.30 -22.48 5.41
C CYS A 84 6.69 -22.82 4.87
N ARG A 85 7.70 -22.32 5.56
CA ARG A 85 9.10 -22.75 5.42
C ARG A 85 9.70 -22.93 6.81
N ARG A 86 10.75 -23.73 6.90
CA ARG A 86 11.55 -23.82 8.14
C ARG A 86 12.76 -22.95 8.00
N ASN A 87 13.05 -22.18 9.04
CA ASN A 87 14.34 -21.46 9.12
C ASN A 87 15.45 -22.45 9.49
N SER A 88 16.69 -21.98 9.49
CA SER A 88 17.88 -22.73 9.87
C SER A 88 17.81 -23.34 11.28
N GLY A 89 16.96 -22.84 12.18
CA GLY A 89 16.68 -23.39 13.52
C GLY A 89 15.44 -24.28 13.59
N GLY A 90 14.86 -24.73 12.45
CA GLY A 90 13.70 -25.61 12.41
C GLY A 90 12.36 -24.94 12.74
N LYS A 91 12.33 -23.66 13.09
CA LYS A 91 11.12 -22.92 13.41
C LYS A 91 10.29 -22.65 12.13
N ILE A 92 8.98 -22.84 12.21
CA ILE A 92 8.07 -22.58 11.10
C ILE A 92 7.93 -21.06 10.89
N LEU A 93 8.14 -20.64 9.64
CA LEU A 93 7.89 -19.27 9.17
C LEU A 93 6.84 -19.32 8.06
N VAL A 94 5.86 -18.42 8.12
CA VAL A 94 4.83 -18.26 7.09
C VAL A 94 5.19 -17.05 6.24
N SER A 95 6.04 -17.26 5.27
CA SER A 95 6.48 -16.25 4.32
C SER A 95 6.98 -16.90 3.04
N PRO A 96 6.92 -16.24 1.88
CA PRO A 96 7.53 -16.74 0.65
C PRO A 96 9.05 -16.94 0.82
N ASP A 97 9.61 -17.85 0.03
CA ASP A 97 11.06 -17.87 -0.20
C ASP A 97 11.39 -16.92 -1.35
N TYR A 98 11.89 -15.77 -1.00
CA TYR A 98 12.25 -14.71 -1.96
C TYR A 98 13.57 -14.98 -2.71
N ASN A 99 14.31 -16.06 -2.34
CA ASN A 99 15.56 -16.42 -3.01
C ASN A 99 15.32 -17.34 -4.23
N GLN A 100 14.08 -17.74 -4.48
CA GLN A 100 13.68 -18.51 -5.65
C GLN A 100 13.84 -17.71 -6.95
N SER A 101 14.06 -18.39 -8.07
CA SER A 101 14.04 -17.77 -9.39
C SER A 101 12.66 -17.16 -9.71
N MET A 102 12.59 -16.26 -10.68
CA MET A 102 11.32 -15.67 -11.11
C MET A 102 10.30 -16.74 -11.53
N GLU A 103 10.74 -17.74 -12.26
CA GLU A 103 9.90 -18.86 -12.72
C GLU A 103 9.38 -19.67 -11.55
N GLN A 104 10.22 -19.99 -10.57
CA GLN A 104 9.82 -20.69 -9.35
C GLN A 104 8.82 -19.87 -8.53
N GLN A 105 9.03 -18.56 -8.40
CA GLN A 105 8.09 -17.68 -7.71
C GLN A 105 6.73 -17.66 -8.39
N ARG A 106 6.66 -17.63 -9.74
CA ARG A 106 5.43 -17.69 -10.53
C ARG A 106 4.71 -19.02 -10.33
N GLU A 107 5.45 -20.14 -10.43
CA GLU A 107 4.92 -21.48 -10.21
C GLU A 107 4.34 -21.63 -8.79
N MET A 108 5.09 -21.20 -7.77
CA MET A 108 4.63 -21.25 -6.39
C MET A 108 3.40 -20.37 -6.16
N THR A 109 3.33 -19.21 -6.80
CA THR A 109 2.14 -18.35 -6.74
C THR A 109 0.91 -19.07 -7.29
N MET A 110 1.04 -19.76 -8.42
CA MET A 110 -0.06 -20.55 -8.99
C MET A 110 -0.47 -21.72 -8.11
N LYS A 111 0.48 -22.47 -7.53
CA LYS A 111 0.19 -23.56 -6.58
C LYS A 111 -0.56 -23.07 -5.35
N ARG A 112 -0.18 -21.90 -4.83
CA ARG A 112 -0.87 -21.27 -3.70
C ARG A 112 -2.29 -20.82 -4.06
N ILE A 113 -2.49 -20.25 -5.25
CA ILE A 113 -3.83 -19.91 -5.75
C ILE A 113 -4.70 -21.17 -5.85
N ALA A 114 -4.22 -22.22 -6.48
CA ALA A 114 -4.96 -23.50 -6.59
C ALA A 114 -5.35 -24.04 -5.20
N HIS A 115 -4.42 -24.06 -4.26
CA HIS A 115 -4.70 -24.50 -2.89
C HIS A 115 -5.78 -23.65 -2.20
N LEU A 116 -5.74 -22.33 -2.34
CA LEU A 116 -6.76 -21.44 -1.75
C LEU A 116 -8.15 -21.66 -2.38
N LEU A 117 -8.20 -21.92 -3.69
CA LEU A 117 -9.43 -22.29 -4.40
C LEU A 117 -9.99 -23.62 -3.91
N ASP A 118 -9.17 -24.66 -3.81
CA ASP A 118 -9.58 -25.98 -3.30
C ASP A 118 -10.12 -25.93 -1.88
N ARG A 119 -9.64 -24.99 -1.08
CA ARG A 119 -10.14 -24.69 0.28
C ARG A 119 -11.35 -23.78 0.31
N GLY A 120 -11.87 -23.35 -0.85
CA GLY A 120 -13.07 -22.53 -0.96
C GLY A 120 -12.91 -21.09 -0.47
N VAL A 121 -11.67 -20.56 -0.40
CA VAL A 121 -11.38 -19.21 0.12
C VAL A 121 -12.17 -18.13 -0.61
N PHE A 122 -12.31 -18.27 -1.93
CA PHE A 122 -12.97 -17.29 -2.80
C PHE A 122 -14.41 -17.68 -3.18
N LYS A 123 -14.96 -18.74 -2.59
CA LYS A 123 -16.35 -19.17 -2.87
C LYS A 123 -17.32 -18.04 -2.51
N GLY A 124 -18.19 -17.70 -3.46
CA GLY A 124 -19.15 -16.60 -3.29
C GLY A 124 -18.57 -15.20 -3.52
N PHE A 125 -17.32 -15.07 -3.95
CA PHE A 125 -16.67 -13.78 -4.14
C PHE A 125 -17.45 -12.84 -5.07
N TRP A 126 -18.00 -13.37 -6.16
CA TRP A 126 -18.81 -12.62 -7.11
C TRP A 126 -20.27 -13.07 -7.15
N THR A 127 -20.54 -14.32 -6.77
CA THR A 127 -21.89 -14.92 -6.86
C THR A 127 -22.73 -14.64 -5.63
N ALA A 128 -22.13 -14.52 -4.43
CA ALA A 128 -22.83 -14.16 -3.21
C ALA A 128 -22.85 -12.63 -3.03
N ARG A 129 -23.92 -11.99 -3.52
CA ARG A 129 -24.07 -10.52 -3.44
C ARG A 129 -24.63 -10.12 -2.09
N SER A 130 -23.77 -10.02 -1.07
CA SER A 130 -24.16 -9.57 0.27
C SER A 130 -23.19 -8.51 0.80
N LEU A 131 -23.67 -7.68 1.71
CA LEU A 131 -22.83 -6.69 2.40
C LEU A 131 -21.69 -7.35 3.18
N GLU A 132 -21.98 -8.46 3.85
CA GLU A 132 -21.01 -9.28 4.56
C GLU A 132 -19.93 -9.84 3.61
N GLY A 133 -20.32 -10.31 2.42
CA GLY A 133 -19.41 -10.75 1.38
C GLY A 133 -18.44 -9.66 0.94
N GLU A 134 -18.89 -8.41 0.80
CA GLU A 134 -18.00 -7.28 0.45
C GLU A 134 -16.97 -7.01 1.56
N TRP A 135 -17.36 -7.07 2.84
CA TRP A 135 -16.43 -6.95 3.97
C TRP A 135 -15.44 -8.12 4.02
N ARG A 136 -15.93 -9.34 3.77
CA ARG A 136 -15.08 -10.54 3.73
C ARG A 136 -13.98 -10.44 2.66
N LYS A 137 -14.31 -9.96 1.46
CA LYS A 137 -13.31 -9.74 0.39
C LYS A 137 -12.13 -8.90 0.87
N LEU A 138 -12.40 -7.79 1.57
CA LEU A 138 -11.37 -6.91 2.10
C LEU A 138 -10.50 -7.64 3.14
N ALA A 139 -11.12 -8.35 4.08
CA ALA A 139 -10.39 -9.12 5.10
C ALA A 139 -9.45 -10.17 4.48
N LEU A 140 -9.90 -10.88 3.44
CA LEU A 140 -9.08 -11.87 2.74
C LEU A 140 -7.85 -11.21 2.07
N PHE A 141 -8.06 -10.09 1.35
CA PHE A 141 -6.96 -9.38 0.70
C PHE A 141 -5.97 -8.77 1.70
N GLU A 142 -6.41 -8.35 2.88
CA GLU A 142 -5.54 -7.88 3.94
C GLU A 142 -4.57 -8.99 4.41
N VAL A 143 -5.07 -10.22 4.59
CA VAL A 143 -4.21 -11.38 4.96
C VAL A 143 -3.28 -11.79 3.82
N LEU A 144 -3.77 -11.82 2.59
CA LEU A 144 -2.94 -12.12 1.42
C LEU A 144 -1.78 -11.13 1.29
N ALA A 145 -2.05 -9.83 1.51
CA ALA A 145 -1.03 -8.80 1.49
C ALA A 145 0.00 -8.96 2.63
N ILE A 146 -0.41 -9.41 3.82
CA ILE A 146 0.53 -9.73 4.91
C ILE A 146 1.47 -10.86 4.52
N TYR A 147 0.96 -11.85 3.80
CA TYR A 147 1.76 -13.01 3.37
C TYR A 147 2.72 -12.65 2.24
N ASP A 148 2.18 -12.26 1.06
CA ASP A 148 2.95 -12.09 -0.17
C ASP A 148 2.27 -11.11 -1.14
N HIS A 149 3.01 -10.11 -1.59
CA HIS A 149 2.52 -9.11 -2.53
C HIS A 149 2.21 -9.68 -3.91
N SER A 150 3.02 -10.62 -4.39
CA SER A 150 2.82 -11.28 -5.68
C SER A 150 1.51 -12.08 -5.71
N LEU A 151 1.24 -12.86 -4.65
CA LEU A 151 0.00 -13.62 -4.53
C LEU A 151 -1.21 -12.68 -4.46
N ALA A 152 -1.15 -11.65 -3.60
CA ALA A 152 -2.22 -10.67 -3.46
C ALA A 152 -2.50 -9.91 -4.76
N THR A 153 -1.44 -9.49 -5.47
CA THR A 153 -1.57 -8.75 -6.74
C THR A 153 -2.11 -9.64 -7.85
N LYS A 154 -1.62 -10.87 -8.00
CA LYS A 154 -2.12 -11.77 -9.05
C LYS A 154 -3.60 -12.10 -8.86
N LEU A 155 -4.03 -12.39 -7.63
CA LEU A 155 -5.45 -12.55 -7.29
C LEU A 155 -6.22 -11.23 -7.46
N GLY A 156 -5.64 -10.08 -7.13
CA GLY A 156 -6.25 -8.78 -7.31
C GLY A 156 -6.50 -8.44 -8.79
N VAL A 157 -5.54 -8.72 -9.66
CA VAL A 157 -5.72 -8.57 -11.12
C VAL A 157 -6.86 -9.43 -11.62
N HIS A 158 -6.91 -10.69 -11.21
CA HIS A 158 -7.96 -11.60 -11.64
C HIS A 158 -9.33 -11.29 -11.01
N LEU A 159 -9.41 -11.20 -9.68
CA LEU A 159 -10.69 -11.02 -9.00
C LEU A 159 -11.17 -9.56 -9.05
N ASN A 160 -10.32 -8.58 -8.70
CA ASN A 160 -10.77 -7.19 -8.55
C ASN A 160 -10.75 -6.40 -9.86
N LEU A 161 -9.75 -6.58 -10.73
CA LEU A 161 -9.66 -5.83 -11.99
C LEU A 161 -10.45 -6.51 -13.11
N TRP A 162 -10.14 -7.77 -13.44
CA TRP A 162 -10.89 -8.53 -14.43
C TRP A 162 -12.34 -8.74 -14.00
N GLY A 163 -12.58 -9.41 -12.85
CA GLY A 163 -13.93 -9.66 -12.35
C GLY A 163 -14.68 -8.36 -12.04
N GLY A 164 -14.00 -7.36 -11.50
CA GLY A 164 -14.55 -6.03 -11.26
C GLY A 164 -14.96 -5.32 -12.54
N ALA A 165 -14.16 -5.40 -13.62
CA ALA A 165 -14.55 -4.84 -14.91
C ALA A 165 -15.84 -5.49 -15.45
N ILE A 166 -15.96 -6.80 -15.36
CA ILE A 166 -17.18 -7.53 -15.73
C ILE A 166 -18.36 -7.07 -14.88
N GLN A 167 -18.17 -6.94 -13.56
CA GLN A 167 -19.22 -6.53 -12.62
C GLN A 167 -19.70 -5.09 -12.86
N PHE A 168 -18.80 -4.14 -13.10
CA PHE A 168 -19.14 -2.72 -13.18
C PHE A 168 -19.42 -2.23 -14.59
N LEU A 169 -18.76 -2.81 -15.60
CA LEU A 169 -18.87 -2.39 -16.99
C LEU A 169 -19.73 -3.35 -17.82
N GLY A 170 -19.97 -4.55 -17.33
CA GLY A 170 -20.84 -5.55 -17.96
C GLY A 170 -22.32 -5.35 -17.60
N THR A 171 -23.15 -6.12 -18.25
CA THR A 171 -24.58 -6.26 -17.99
C THR A 171 -24.91 -7.69 -17.59
N LYS A 172 -26.17 -8.00 -17.29
CA LYS A 172 -26.62 -9.31 -16.81
C LYS A 172 -26.04 -10.48 -17.64
N ARG A 173 -26.02 -10.38 -18.97
CA ARG A 173 -25.44 -11.43 -19.86
C ARG A 173 -23.95 -11.72 -19.57
N HIS A 174 -23.17 -10.67 -19.24
CA HIS A 174 -21.76 -10.80 -18.89
C HIS A 174 -21.58 -11.41 -17.51
N HIS A 175 -22.42 -10.98 -16.55
CA HIS A 175 -22.37 -11.51 -15.19
C HIS A 175 -22.67 -13.01 -15.16
N GLU A 176 -23.72 -13.45 -15.86
CA GLU A 176 -24.12 -14.84 -15.94
C GLU A 176 -23.08 -15.72 -16.66
N LYS A 177 -22.45 -15.17 -17.71
CA LYS A 177 -21.46 -15.91 -18.50
C LYS A 177 -20.09 -16.02 -17.83
N TRP A 178 -19.62 -14.97 -17.12
CA TRP A 178 -18.21 -14.87 -16.77
C TRP A 178 -17.91 -14.90 -15.26
N LEU A 179 -18.81 -14.41 -14.38
CA LEU A 179 -18.47 -14.22 -12.97
C LEU A 179 -18.28 -15.52 -12.20
N LYS A 180 -19.06 -16.56 -12.52
CA LYS A 180 -18.89 -17.86 -11.89
C LYS A 180 -17.58 -18.53 -12.30
N ASP A 181 -17.27 -18.53 -13.60
CA ASP A 181 -16.03 -19.09 -14.13
C ASP A 181 -14.79 -18.30 -13.64
N THR A 182 -14.94 -16.99 -13.38
CA THR A 182 -13.92 -16.18 -12.73
C THR A 182 -13.71 -16.62 -11.28
N GLU A 183 -14.78 -16.79 -10.52
CA GLU A 183 -14.71 -17.22 -9.12
C GLU A 183 -14.07 -18.59 -8.96
N ASP A 184 -14.40 -19.51 -9.85
CA ASP A 184 -13.88 -20.88 -9.88
C ASP A 184 -12.49 -21.00 -10.56
N TYR A 185 -11.93 -19.88 -11.06
CA TYR A 185 -10.66 -19.80 -11.78
C TYR A 185 -10.60 -20.65 -13.07
N LEU A 186 -11.75 -20.99 -13.63
CA LEU A 186 -11.87 -21.66 -14.93
C LEU A 186 -11.45 -20.73 -16.07
N VAL A 187 -11.79 -19.46 -15.96
CA VAL A 187 -11.26 -18.37 -16.77
C VAL A 187 -10.21 -17.63 -15.97
N LYS A 188 -9.00 -17.51 -16.51
CA LYS A 188 -7.91 -16.73 -15.90
C LYS A 188 -7.86 -15.40 -16.60
N GLY A 189 -8.36 -14.34 -15.93
CA GLY A 189 -8.50 -13.02 -16.51
C GLY A 189 -7.38 -12.06 -16.15
N CYS A 190 -7.01 -11.21 -17.11
CA CYS A 190 -6.13 -10.06 -16.90
C CYS A 190 -6.77 -8.75 -17.39
N PHE A 191 -6.12 -7.62 -17.07
CA PHE A 191 -6.66 -6.29 -17.28
C PHE A 191 -5.71 -5.47 -18.19
N ALA A 192 -5.99 -5.40 -19.47
CA ALA A 192 -5.14 -4.82 -20.51
C ALA A 192 -5.53 -3.36 -20.82
N MET A 193 -5.21 -2.44 -19.90
CA MET A 193 -5.48 -1.00 -20.06
C MET A 193 -4.23 -0.25 -20.52
N THR A 194 -3.14 -0.29 -19.75
CA THR A 194 -1.92 0.48 -20.01
C THR A 194 -1.19 0.01 -21.26
N GLU A 195 -0.53 0.95 -21.93
CA GLU A 195 0.28 0.74 -23.13
C GLU A 195 1.73 1.17 -22.89
N LEU A 196 2.65 0.76 -23.72
CA LEU A 196 4.03 1.21 -23.66
C LEU A 196 4.13 2.75 -23.68
N GLY A 197 3.34 3.41 -24.51
CA GLY A 197 3.27 4.87 -24.60
C GLY A 197 2.34 5.55 -23.59
N HIS A 198 1.47 4.80 -22.89
CA HIS A 198 0.39 5.38 -22.08
C HIS A 198 0.22 4.64 -20.74
N GLY A 199 0.94 5.11 -19.72
CA GLY A 199 0.79 4.63 -18.33
C GLY A 199 -0.24 5.44 -17.55
N SER A 200 0.02 6.74 -17.31
CA SER A 200 -0.89 7.63 -16.57
C SER A 200 -2.01 8.19 -17.43
N ASN A 201 -1.72 8.54 -18.70
CA ASN A 201 -2.72 9.07 -19.63
C ASN A 201 -3.47 7.93 -20.34
N VAL A 202 -4.26 7.16 -19.61
CA VAL A 202 -5.07 6.06 -20.18
C VAL A 202 -6.24 6.54 -21.06
N ARG A 203 -6.49 7.84 -21.11
CA ARG A 203 -7.43 8.43 -22.07
C ARG A 203 -6.83 8.48 -23.49
N GLY A 204 -5.52 8.60 -23.56
CA GLY A 204 -4.78 8.71 -24.82
C GLY A 204 -4.30 7.38 -25.39
N ILE A 205 -4.79 6.23 -24.90
CA ILE A 205 -4.41 4.92 -25.44
C ILE A 205 -4.67 4.84 -26.95
N GLU A 206 -3.79 4.12 -27.65
CA GLU A 206 -3.76 4.08 -29.11
C GLU A 206 -4.28 2.77 -29.69
N THR A 207 -4.44 1.70 -28.91
CA THR A 207 -5.14 0.48 -29.36
C THR A 207 -6.52 0.85 -29.89
N ILE A 208 -6.89 0.36 -31.07
CA ILE A 208 -8.14 0.67 -31.75
C ILE A 208 -9.02 -0.57 -31.83
N THR A 209 -10.32 -0.40 -31.64
CA THR A 209 -11.33 -1.43 -31.92
C THR A 209 -12.35 -0.85 -32.89
N THR A 210 -12.54 -1.52 -34.04
CA THR A 210 -13.52 -1.15 -35.08
C THR A 210 -14.66 -2.15 -35.10
N TYR A 211 -15.87 -1.70 -35.32
CA TYR A 211 -17.02 -2.58 -35.55
C TYR A 211 -17.16 -2.89 -37.03
N ASP A 212 -17.23 -4.18 -37.36
CA ASP A 212 -17.51 -4.68 -38.72
C ASP A 212 -18.99 -5.11 -38.82
N SER A 213 -19.83 -4.29 -39.42
CA SER A 213 -21.27 -4.56 -39.53
C SER A 213 -21.60 -5.73 -40.46
N ASN A 214 -20.69 -6.12 -41.35
CA ASN A 214 -20.91 -7.25 -42.28
C ASN A 214 -20.81 -8.59 -41.53
N THR A 215 -19.91 -8.70 -40.54
CA THR A 215 -19.71 -9.92 -39.79
C THR A 215 -20.36 -9.87 -38.38
N GLY A 216 -20.74 -8.67 -37.92
CA GLY A 216 -21.26 -8.44 -36.58
C GLY A 216 -20.21 -8.58 -35.51
N GLU A 217 -18.93 -8.33 -35.80
CA GLU A 217 -17.79 -8.51 -34.90
C GLU A 217 -17.06 -7.20 -34.63
N PHE A 218 -16.36 -7.15 -33.53
CA PHE A 218 -15.33 -6.13 -33.27
C PHE A 218 -13.95 -6.64 -33.68
N VAL A 219 -13.13 -5.74 -34.23
CA VAL A 219 -11.75 -6.01 -34.65
C VAL A 219 -10.80 -5.16 -33.80
N ILE A 220 -10.01 -5.79 -32.94
CA ILE A 220 -9.02 -5.15 -32.08
C ILE A 220 -7.67 -5.10 -32.81
N ASN A 221 -7.04 -3.94 -32.88
CA ASN A 221 -5.75 -3.75 -33.52
C ASN A 221 -4.81 -2.87 -32.71
N THR A 222 -3.54 -3.27 -32.64
CA THR A 222 -2.41 -2.49 -32.10
C THR A 222 -1.73 -1.81 -33.29
N PRO A 223 -1.95 -0.50 -33.53
CA PRO A 223 -1.51 0.15 -34.76
C PRO A 223 -0.02 0.47 -34.82
N CYS A 224 0.68 0.54 -33.68
CA CYS A 224 2.09 0.93 -33.59
C CYS A 224 2.73 0.40 -32.31
N GLU A 225 4.06 0.50 -32.21
CA GLU A 225 4.83 -0.01 -31.08
C GLU A 225 4.41 0.63 -29.73
N SER A 226 4.10 1.93 -29.69
CA SER A 226 3.65 2.62 -28.47
C SER A 226 2.30 2.12 -27.97
N ALA A 227 1.47 1.57 -28.86
CA ALA A 227 0.13 1.06 -28.56
C ALA A 227 0.12 -0.35 -27.97
N GLN A 228 1.25 -1.09 -27.96
CA GLN A 228 1.27 -2.43 -27.35
C GLN A 228 0.86 -2.35 -25.89
N LYS A 229 -0.01 -3.26 -25.45
CA LYS A 229 -0.37 -3.35 -24.04
C LYS A 229 0.85 -3.75 -23.22
N TYR A 230 1.10 -3.06 -22.10
CA TYR A 230 2.33 -3.20 -21.34
C TYR A 230 2.05 -3.24 -19.84
N TRP A 231 2.82 -3.99 -19.07
CA TRP A 231 2.65 -4.24 -17.64
C TRP A 231 1.40 -5.05 -17.28
N ILE A 232 0.91 -5.89 -18.19
CA ILE A 232 -0.33 -6.64 -17.98
C ILE A 232 -0.09 -7.84 -17.08
N GLY A 233 -0.52 -7.75 -15.83
CA GLY A 233 -0.34 -8.80 -14.83
C GLY A 233 -1.09 -10.08 -15.22
N GLY A 234 -0.41 -11.22 -15.19
CA GLY A 234 -0.95 -12.52 -15.59
C GLY A 234 -0.84 -12.82 -17.07
N ALA A 235 -0.51 -11.85 -17.92
CA ALA A 235 -0.56 -12.04 -19.38
C ALA A 235 0.62 -12.82 -19.95
N ALA A 236 1.80 -12.78 -19.31
CA ALA A 236 2.97 -13.45 -19.88
C ALA A 236 2.79 -14.97 -19.96
N ASP A 237 2.28 -15.60 -18.91
CA ASP A 237 2.24 -17.08 -18.81
C ASP A 237 0.83 -17.66 -18.65
N HIS A 238 -0.06 -17.03 -17.86
CA HIS A 238 -1.20 -17.76 -17.28
C HIS A 238 -2.59 -17.28 -17.73
N ALA A 239 -2.79 -15.99 -18.08
CA ALA A 239 -4.11 -15.49 -18.43
C ALA A 239 -4.63 -16.09 -19.74
N THR A 240 -5.89 -16.53 -19.72
CA THR A 240 -6.60 -17.03 -20.90
C THR A 240 -7.40 -15.93 -21.60
N HIS A 241 -7.85 -14.92 -20.83
CA HIS A 241 -8.67 -13.82 -21.31
C HIS A 241 -8.18 -12.47 -20.80
N ALA A 242 -8.42 -11.43 -21.57
CA ALA A 242 -8.09 -10.05 -21.21
C ALA A 242 -9.31 -9.12 -21.34
N ILE A 243 -9.47 -8.20 -20.38
CA ILE A 243 -10.27 -7.00 -20.63
C ILE A 243 -9.37 -6.01 -21.37
N VAL A 244 -9.64 -5.77 -22.64
CA VAL A 244 -8.87 -4.86 -23.49
C VAL A 244 -9.55 -3.51 -23.55
N PHE A 245 -8.86 -2.46 -23.09
CA PHE A 245 -9.30 -1.08 -23.25
C PHE A 245 -8.73 -0.53 -24.56
N SER A 246 -9.60 0.04 -25.40
CA SER A 246 -9.21 0.58 -26.71
C SER A 246 -10.12 1.72 -27.15
N GLN A 247 -9.67 2.52 -28.12
CA GLN A 247 -10.48 3.53 -28.78
C GLN A 247 -11.50 2.84 -29.70
N LEU A 248 -12.78 3.05 -29.45
CA LEU A 248 -13.86 2.47 -30.27
C LEU A 248 -14.14 3.34 -31.49
N ASN A 249 -13.94 2.78 -32.66
CA ASN A 249 -14.30 3.41 -33.95
C ASN A 249 -15.56 2.76 -34.54
N ILE A 250 -16.57 3.60 -34.81
CA ILE A 250 -17.81 3.20 -35.46
C ILE A 250 -18.00 4.08 -36.73
N ASN A 251 -18.03 3.45 -37.86
CA ASN A 251 -18.23 4.15 -39.17
C ASN A 251 -17.25 5.35 -39.35
N GLY A 252 -15.98 5.17 -38.94
CA GLY A 252 -14.95 6.22 -39.04
C GLY A 252 -14.99 7.27 -37.92
N SER A 253 -15.93 7.18 -36.96
CA SER A 253 -16.03 8.10 -35.81
C SER A 253 -15.49 7.47 -34.53
N ASN A 254 -14.56 8.14 -33.86
CA ASN A 254 -14.03 7.72 -32.58
C ASN A 254 -15.02 8.05 -31.43
N GLN A 255 -15.45 7.02 -30.71
CA GLN A 255 -16.37 7.11 -29.57
C GLN A 255 -15.63 7.18 -28.21
N GLY A 256 -14.28 7.15 -28.21
CA GLY A 256 -13.44 7.14 -27.02
C GLY A 256 -13.16 5.73 -26.50
N VAL A 257 -12.60 5.67 -25.30
CA VAL A 257 -12.16 4.41 -24.68
C VAL A 257 -13.36 3.54 -24.28
N HIS A 258 -13.32 2.27 -24.69
CA HIS A 258 -14.28 1.22 -24.29
C HIS A 258 -13.56 -0.05 -23.88
N ALA A 259 -14.26 -0.99 -23.25
CA ALA A 259 -13.71 -2.20 -22.69
C ALA A 259 -14.31 -3.45 -23.38
N PHE A 260 -13.42 -4.38 -23.79
CA PHE A 260 -13.78 -5.58 -24.54
C PHE A 260 -13.17 -6.82 -23.91
N ILE A 261 -13.90 -7.93 -23.95
CA ILE A 261 -13.37 -9.25 -23.56
C ILE A 261 -12.73 -9.89 -24.77
N ALA A 262 -11.44 -10.21 -24.70
CA ALA A 262 -10.72 -10.95 -25.74
C ALA A 262 -10.09 -12.22 -25.14
N GLN A 263 -10.29 -13.35 -25.80
CA GLN A 263 -9.53 -14.57 -25.48
C GLN A 263 -8.11 -14.40 -26.03
N ILE A 264 -7.10 -14.65 -25.21
CA ILE A 264 -5.68 -14.50 -25.57
C ILE A 264 -4.92 -15.82 -25.57
N ARG A 265 -5.46 -16.84 -24.89
CA ARG A 265 -4.99 -18.25 -24.98
C ARG A 265 -6.16 -19.20 -25.05
N ASP A 266 -5.93 -20.35 -25.71
CA ASP A 266 -6.85 -21.46 -25.74
C ASP A 266 -6.80 -22.27 -24.41
N LEU A 267 -7.56 -23.37 -24.34
CA LEU A 267 -7.64 -24.25 -23.18
C LEU A 267 -6.32 -25.00 -22.91
N ASP A 268 -5.52 -25.20 -23.94
CA ASP A 268 -4.21 -25.87 -23.85
C ASP A 268 -3.08 -24.91 -23.49
N GLY A 269 -3.40 -23.59 -23.36
CA GLY A 269 -2.45 -22.52 -23.01
C GLY A 269 -1.71 -21.90 -24.21
N ASN A 270 -2.03 -22.31 -25.44
CA ASN A 270 -1.43 -21.73 -26.65
C ASN A 270 -1.97 -20.33 -26.90
N ILE A 271 -1.11 -19.43 -27.36
CA ILE A 271 -1.52 -18.07 -27.72
C ILE A 271 -2.46 -18.14 -28.93
N CYS A 272 -3.59 -17.44 -28.83
CA CYS A 272 -4.58 -17.39 -29.92
C CYS A 272 -4.02 -16.75 -31.19
N PRO A 273 -4.55 -17.09 -32.38
CA PRO A 273 -4.11 -16.50 -33.65
C PRO A 273 -4.18 -14.96 -33.63
N ASN A 274 -3.25 -14.33 -34.33
CA ASN A 274 -3.14 -12.89 -34.46
C ASN A 274 -2.86 -12.13 -33.15
N ILE A 275 -2.44 -12.83 -32.09
CA ILE A 275 -1.99 -12.25 -30.84
C ILE A 275 -0.52 -12.58 -30.63
N ARG A 276 0.26 -11.60 -30.19
CA ARG A 276 1.64 -11.81 -29.73
C ARG A 276 1.73 -11.41 -28.26
N ILE A 277 2.36 -12.26 -27.47
CA ILE A 277 2.59 -12.04 -26.05
C ILE A 277 4.08 -12.22 -25.76
N ALA A 278 4.65 -11.34 -24.94
CA ALA A 278 6.00 -11.49 -24.44
C ALA A 278 6.07 -11.02 -22.97
N ASP A 279 7.04 -11.54 -22.25
CA ASP A 279 7.31 -11.19 -20.86
C ASP A 279 7.90 -9.77 -20.74
N CYS A 280 7.55 -9.03 -19.69
CA CYS A 280 8.18 -7.74 -19.36
C CYS A 280 9.56 -7.91 -18.68
N GLY A 281 9.91 -9.11 -18.25
CA GLY A 281 11.18 -9.44 -17.63
C GLY A 281 11.20 -9.31 -16.10
N HIS A 282 12.39 -9.46 -15.53
CA HIS A 282 12.64 -9.43 -14.09
C HIS A 282 12.45 -8.01 -13.52
N LYS A 283 11.82 -7.93 -12.34
CA LYS A 283 11.50 -6.67 -11.62
C LYS A 283 12.25 -6.60 -10.29
N ILE A 284 12.31 -5.43 -9.68
CA ILE A 284 12.89 -5.24 -8.34
C ILE A 284 12.12 -5.97 -7.23
N GLY A 285 10.87 -6.33 -7.50
CA GLY A 285 9.95 -7.12 -6.67
C GLY A 285 8.78 -7.57 -7.52
N LEU A 286 7.78 -8.19 -6.91
CA LEU A 286 6.57 -8.66 -7.60
C LEU A 286 6.86 -9.69 -8.70
N ASN A 287 7.93 -10.50 -8.56
CA ASN A 287 8.34 -11.46 -9.59
C ASN A 287 7.44 -12.71 -9.66
N GLY A 288 6.63 -12.98 -8.63
CA GLY A 288 5.58 -13.99 -8.68
C GLY A 288 4.39 -13.64 -9.58
N VAL A 289 4.31 -12.39 -10.08
CA VAL A 289 3.34 -11.97 -11.10
C VAL A 289 4.02 -11.95 -12.47
N ASP A 290 3.47 -12.68 -13.41
CA ASP A 290 3.90 -12.74 -14.81
C ASP A 290 3.33 -11.56 -15.59
N ASN A 291 4.03 -10.40 -15.51
CA ASN A 291 3.65 -9.24 -16.29
C ASN A 291 4.02 -9.43 -17.77
N GLY A 292 3.03 -9.26 -18.65
CA GLY A 292 3.23 -9.39 -20.09
C GLY A 292 2.97 -8.09 -20.84
N ARG A 293 3.40 -8.09 -22.07
CA ARG A 293 3.01 -7.14 -23.12
C ARG A 293 2.24 -7.89 -24.20
N ILE A 294 1.20 -7.27 -24.73
CA ILE A 294 0.30 -7.89 -25.69
C ILE A 294 0.18 -7.01 -26.94
N TRP A 295 0.25 -7.66 -28.09
CA TRP A 295 0.01 -7.08 -29.40
C TRP A 295 -1.15 -7.78 -30.09
N PHE A 296 -2.14 -7.03 -30.56
CA PHE A 296 -3.29 -7.52 -31.31
C PHE A 296 -3.14 -7.15 -32.79
N ASP A 297 -3.22 -8.11 -33.69
CA ASP A 297 -3.17 -7.91 -35.13
C ASP A 297 -4.52 -8.25 -35.75
N ASN A 298 -5.41 -7.28 -35.79
CA ASN A 298 -6.78 -7.43 -36.33
C ASN A 298 -7.54 -8.61 -35.70
N VAL A 299 -7.50 -8.71 -34.38
CA VAL A 299 -8.15 -9.80 -33.64
C VAL A 299 -9.65 -9.61 -33.60
N ARG A 300 -10.40 -10.58 -34.14
CA ARG A 300 -11.87 -10.56 -34.20
C ARG A 300 -12.46 -11.11 -32.90
N ILE A 301 -13.45 -10.43 -32.36
CA ILE A 301 -14.21 -10.83 -31.19
C ILE A 301 -15.71 -10.63 -31.42
N PRO A 302 -16.57 -11.49 -30.82
CA PRO A 302 -18.01 -11.34 -30.92
C PRO A 302 -18.51 -9.98 -30.40
N ARG A 303 -19.57 -9.44 -31.00
CA ARG A 303 -20.20 -8.18 -30.54
C ARG A 303 -20.57 -8.20 -29.05
N GLU A 304 -20.99 -9.37 -28.55
CA GLU A 304 -21.37 -9.59 -27.16
C GLU A 304 -20.23 -9.39 -26.17
N ASN A 305 -18.99 -9.36 -26.64
CA ASN A 305 -17.80 -9.17 -25.80
C ASN A 305 -17.53 -7.69 -25.46
N LEU A 306 -18.27 -6.73 -26.04
CA LEU A 306 -18.29 -5.35 -25.53
C LEU A 306 -18.94 -5.33 -24.14
N LEU A 307 -18.23 -4.83 -23.13
CA LEU A 307 -18.81 -4.55 -21.80
C LEU A 307 -19.70 -3.32 -21.91
N ASN A 308 -21.01 -3.53 -21.97
CA ASN A 308 -21.98 -2.57 -22.51
C ASN A 308 -22.87 -1.86 -21.48
N SER A 309 -22.46 -1.76 -20.23
CA SER A 309 -23.24 -0.99 -19.24
C SER A 309 -23.20 0.52 -19.48
N VAL A 310 -22.12 1.04 -20.08
CA VAL A 310 -21.91 2.47 -20.34
C VAL A 310 -22.38 2.86 -21.74
N ALA A 311 -22.13 2.01 -22.72
CA ALA A 311 -22.52 2.21 -24.11
C ALA A 311 -22.67 0.88 -24.84
N ASP A 312 -23.49 0.83 -25.86
CA ASP A 312 -23.73 -0.35 -26.69
C ASP A 312 -23.62 -0.02 -28.18
N VAL A 313 -23.41 -1.06 -28.99
CA VAL A 313 -23.42 -0.99 -30.45
C VAL A 313 -24.44 -2.00 -30.95
N SER A 314 -25.46 -1.51 -31.71
CA SER A 314 -26.47 -2.39 -32.30
C SER A 314 -25.88 -3.23 -33.42
N PRO A 315 -26.57 -4.31 -33.87
CA PRO A 315 -26.09 -5.15 -34.98
C PRO A 315 -25.82 -4.40 -36.27
N ASP A 316 -26.57 -3.33 -36.53
CA ASP A 316 -26.42 -2.43 -37.71
C ASP A 316 -25.36 -1.35 -37.51
N GLY A 317 -24.59 -1.39 -36.42
CA GLY A 317 -23.47 -0.48 -36.16
C GLY A 317 -23.87 0.89 -35.58
N GLN A 318 -25.06 1.03 -34.99
CA GLN A 318 -25.44 2.28 -34.34
C GLN A 318 -24.90 2.32 -32.89
N TYR A 319 -24.14 3.38 -32.60
CA TYR A 319 -23.63 3.64 -31.25
C TYR A 319 -24.66 4.30 -30.34
N GLN A 320 -24.85 3.76 -29.13
CA GLN A 320 -25.82 4.25 -28.14
C GLN A 320 -25.18 4.38 -26.77
N SER A 321 -25.40 5.52 -26.11
CA SER A 321 -25.01 5.72 -24.72
C SER A 321 -25.99 6.65 -24.01
N ALA A 322 -26.41 6.26 -22.80
CA ALA A 322 -27.20 7.12 -21.91
C ALA A 322 -26.35 8.31 -21.39
N ILE A 323 -25.03 8.14 -21.29
CA ILE A 323 -24.10 9.19 -20.84
C ILE A 323 -23.64 10.00 -22.05
N LYS A 324 -24.23 11.20 -22.24
CA LYS A 324 -23.92 12.05 -23.40
C LYS A 324 -22.53 12.70 -23.33
N ASN A 325 -22.08 13.06 -22.12
CA ASN A 325 -20.78 13.70 -21.91
C ASN A 325 -19.65 12.69 -22.01
N ALA A 326 -18.66 12.92 -22.88
CA ALA A 326 -17.53 12.02 -23.12
C ALA A 326 -16.61 11.84 -21.90
N ASP A 327 -16.43 12.90 -21.07
CA ASP A 327 -15.61 12.83 -19.88
C ASP A 327 -16.28 11.97 -18.79
N GLN A 328 -17.60 12.07 -18.67
CA GLN A 328 -18.36 11.21 -17.74
C GLN A 328 -18.37 9.75 -18.19
N ARG A 329 -18.46 9.49 -19.52
CA ARG A 329 -18.32 8.12 -20.06
C ARG A 329 -16.96 7.55 -19.72
N PHE A 330 -15.89 8.29 -19.98
CA PHE A 330 -14.54 7.87 -19.67
C PHE A 330 -14.37 7.60 -18.15
N ALA A 331 -14.87 8.49 -17.29
CA ALA A 331 -14.82 8.31 -15.85
C ALA A 331 -15.53 7.02 -15.40
N ALA A 332 -16.63 6.64 -16.05
CA ALA A 332 -17.34 5.39 -15.74
C ALA A 332 -16.48 4.14 -16.05
N PHE A 333 -15.66 4.18 -17.11
CA PHE A 333 -14.74 3.07 -17.42
C PHE A 333 -13.58 2.92 -16.42
N LEU A 334 -13.31 3.92 -15.58
CA LEU A 334 -12.31 3.85 -14.53
C LEU A 334 -12.83 3.28 -13.20
N ALA A 335 -14.13 2.95 -13.11
CA ALA A 335 -14.75 2.45 -11.89
C ALA A 335 -14.03 1.21 -11.28
N PRO A 336 -13.55 0.21 -12.06
CA PRO A 336 -12.82 -0.93 -11.52
C PRO A 336 -11.55 -0.54 -10.76
N LEU A 337 -10.85 0.55 -11.14
CA LEU A 337 -9.62 1.02 -10.50
C LEU A 337 -9.85 1.52 -9.06
N THR A 338 -11.06 1.93 -8.70
CA THR A 338 -11.39 2.36 -7.33
C THR A 338 -11.20 1.21 -6.34
N SER A 339 -11.62 0.00 -6.71
CA SER A 339 -11.41 -1.22 -5.93
C SER A 339 -9.92 -1.48 -5.67
N GLY A 340 -9.08 -1.37 -6.71
CA GLY A 340 -7.64 -1.53 -6.62
C GLY A 340 -7.02 -0.51 -5.66
N ARG A 341 -7.37 0.78 -5.76
CA ARG A 341 -6.86 1.83 -4.87
C ARG A 341 -7.21 1.58 -3.40
N VAL A 342 -8.42 1.11 -3.11
CA VAL A 342 -8.82 0.71 -1.75
C VAL A 342 -7.93 -0.42 -1.25
N THR A 343 -7.80 -1.49 -2.03
CA THR A 343 -6.99 -2.67 -1.66
C THR A 343 -5.52 -2.32 -1.45
N ILE A 344 -4.93 -1.46 -2.30
CA ILE A 344 -3.54 -1.01 -2.17
C ILE A 344 -3.36 -0.15 -0.92
N SER A 345 -4.29 0.76 -0.61
CA SER A 345 -4.25 1.57 0.62
C SER A 345 -4.17 0.68 1.86
N LEU A 346 -5.00 -0.34 1.92
CA LEU A 346 -5.03 -1.28 3.03
C LEU A 346 -3.76 -2.14 3.08
N SER A 347 -3.32 -2.67 1.95
CA SER A 347 -2.10 -3.47 1.83
C SER A 347 -0.86 -2.70 2.33
N ALA A 348 -0.74 -1.42 2.01
CA ALA A 348 0.33 -0.55 2.49
C ALA A 348 0.36 -0.44 4.03
N ILE A 349 -0.81 -0.31 4.66
CA ILE A 349 -0.92 -0.27 6.12
C ILE A 349 -0.50 -1.61 6.74
N TYR A 350 -1.00 -2.73 6.21
CA TYR A 350 -0.69 -4.05 6.77
C TYR A 350 0.79 -4.40 6.63
N THR A 351 1.45 -3.99 5.55
CA THR A 351 2.90 -4.18 5.38
C THR A 351 3.69 -3.30 6.35
N SER A 352 3.23 -2.08 6.60
CA SER A 352 3.80 -1.21 7.64
C SER A 352 3.67 -1.85 9.04
N LYS A 353 2.54 -2.49 9.34
CA LYS A 353 2.33 -3.23 10.61
C LYS A 353 3.35 -4.35 10.78
N ILE A 354 3.60 -5.17 9.74
CA ILE A 354 4.58 -6.27 9.80
C ILE A 354 5.97 -5.73 10.12
N SER A 355 6.42 -4.74 9.36
CA SER A 355 7.78 -4.21 9.51
C SER A 355 7.99 -3.54 10.88
N LEU A 356 6.99 -2.79 11.36
CA LEU A 356 7.01 -2.19 12.70
C LEU A 356 6.99 -3.25 13.81
N ALA A 357 6.20 -4.32 13.66
CA ALA A 357 6.18 -5.41 14.62
C ALA A 357 7.55 -6.08 14.73
N ILE A 358 8.22 -6.35 13.60
CA ILE A 358 9.56 -6.94 13.59
C ILE A 358 10.58 -5.97 14.21
N ALA A 359 10.64 -4.73 13.76
CA ALA A 359 11.64 -3.77 14.18
C ALA A 359 11.49 -3.36 15.65
N ILE A 360 10.28 -3.16 16.14
CA ILE A 360 10.02 -2.78 17.54
C ILE A 360 10.31 -3.96 18.47
N ARG A 361 9.85 -5.19 18.14
CA ARG A 361 10.19 -6.38 18.95
C ARG A 361 11.69 -6.60 18.99
N TYR A 362 12.41 -6.49 17.87
CA TYR A 362 13.86 -6.56 17.84
C TYR A 362 14.51 -5.48 18.71
N SER A 363 14.02 -4.26 18.66
CA SER A 363 14.54 -3.13 19.44
C SER A 363 14.27 -3.24 20.94
N LEU A 364 13.28 -4.05 21.35
CA LEU A 364 12.96 -4.37 22.74
C LEU A 364 13.83 -5.50 23.31
N THR A 365 14.60 -6.20 22.49
CA THR A 365 15.45 -7.33 22.89
C THR A 365 16.92 -7.11 22.56
N ARG A 366 17.24 -6.33 21.54
CA ARG A 366 18.61 -5.99 21.13
C ARG A 366 19.14 -4.82 21.95
N ARG A 367 20.38 -4.99 22.44
CA ARG A 367 21.14 -3.96 23.16
C ARG A 367 22.22 -3.36 22.27
N ALA A 368 22.68 -2.16 22.61
CA ALA A 368 23.79 -1.48 21.97
C ALA A 368 24.72 -0.83 23.02
N PHE A 369 25.07 0.44 22.86
CA PHE A 369 26.03 1.09 23.74
C PHE A 369 25.56 1.21 25.19
N SER A 370 26.53 1.27 26.09
CA SER A 370 26.32 1.71 27.49
C SER A 370 26.19 3.24 27.54
N VAL A 371 25.44 3.76 28.50
CA VAL A 371 25.32 5.21 28.80
C VAL A 371 26.44 5.71 29.71
N SER A 372 27.21 4.81 30.31
CA SER A 372 28.38 5.13 31.16
C SER A 372 29.54 4.24 30.83
N PRO A 373 30.80 4.69 31.03
CA PRO A 373 31.98 3.84 30.88
C PRO A 373 31.83 2.57 31.75
N ASN A 374 32.01 1.40 31.17
CA ASN A 374 31.88 0.09 31.82
C ASN A 374 30.49 -0.25 32.40
N GLY A 375 29.45 0.51 32.04
CA GLY A 375 28.06 0.17 32.38
C GLY A 375 27.49 -0.88 31.43
N PRO A 376 26.31 -1.45 31.73
CA PRO A 376 25.63 -2.39 30.84
C PRO A 376 25.10 -1.70 29.60
N GLU A 377 25.09 -2.42 28.48
CA GLU A 377 24.41 -1.98 27.25
C GLU A 377 22.91 -1.84 27.51
N ILE A 378 22.27 -0.84 26.89
CA ILE A 378 20.83 -0.61 26.97
C ILE A 378 20.09 -1.05 25.72
N LEU A 379 18.79 -1.30 25.85
CA LEU A 379 17.95 -1.71 24.72
C LEU A 379 17.90 -0.63 23.63
N LEU A 380 17.85 -1.05 22.39
CA LEU A 380 17.75 -0.11 21.27
C LEU A 380 16.55 0.85 21.43
N LEU A 381 15.39 0.34 21.84
CA LEU A 381 14.21 1.19 21.99
C LEU A 381 14.28 2.13 23.22
N ASP A 382 15.28 2.02 24.07
CA ASP A 382 15.50 2.96 25.19
C ASP A 382 16.29 4.21 24.76
N TYR A 383 16.90 4.19 23.57
CA TYR A 383 17.52 5.38 23.01
C TYR A 383 16.46 6.34 22.45
N PRO A 384 16.42 7.62 22.88
CA PRO A 384 15.50 8.62 22.34
C PRO A 384 15.57 8.78 20.81
N SER A 385 16.77 8.67 20.24
CA SER A 385 16.99 8.69 18.81
C SER A 385 16.31 7.54 18.08
N HIS A 386 16.31 6.34 18.66
CA HIS A 386 15.66 5.16 18.10
C HIS A 386 14.14 5.20 18.27
N GLN A 387 13.66 5.71 19.42
CA GLN A 387 12.24 5.99 19.63
C GLN A 387 11.69 6.96 18.58
N LYS A 388 12.42 8.05 18.30
CA LYS A 388 12.05 9.06 17.28
C LYS A 388 11.92 8.48 15.87
N ARG A 389 12.65 7.41 15.56
CA ARG A 389 12.57 6.73 14.26
C ARG A 389 11.32 5.87 14.13
N LEU A 390 10.95 5.11 15.14
CA LEU A 390 9.93 4.06 15.06
C LEU A 390 8.56 4.48 15.61
N LEU A 391 8.50 5.19 16.75
CA LEU A 391 7.22 5.48 17.41
C LEU A 391 6.33 6.48 16.66
N PRO A 392 6.86 7.52 15.96
CA PRO A 392 6.05 8.33 15.08
C PRO A 392 5.44 7.55 13.90
N LEU A 393 6.20 6.62 13.31
CA LEU A 393 5.70 5.75 12.24
C LEU A 393 4.63 4.79 12.76
N LEU A 394 4.79 4.28 13.98
CA LEU A 394 3.77 3.48 14.66
C LEU A 394 2.47 4.27 14.82
N ALA A 395 2.55 5.51 15.32
CA ALA A 395 1.37 6.38 15.50
C ALA A 395 0.69 6.73 14.16
N LYS A 396 1.47 7.03 13.11
CA LYS A 396 0.93 7.23 11.75
C LYS A 396 0.23 5.98 11.22
N THR A 397 0.81 4.78 11.44
CA THR A 397 0.21 3.51 11.02
C THR A 397 -1.12 3.25 11.73
N TYR A 398 -1.23 3.58 13.01
CA TYR A 398 -2.48 3.53 13.76
C TYR A 398 -3.54 4.48 13.19
N ALA A 399 -3.18 5.74 12.98
CA ALA A 399 -4.07 6.74 12.42
C ALA A 399 -4.59 6.33 11.02
N MET A 400 -3.70 5.84 10.17
CA MET A 400 -4.04 5.36 8.83
C MET A 400 -4.85 4.05 8.85
N SER A 401 -4.65 3.17 9.84
CA SER A 401 -5.48 1.96 10.01
C SER A 401 -6.94 2.35 10.29
N ILE A 402 -7.16 3.30 11.19
CA ILE A 402 -8.48 3.81 11.51
C ILE A 402 -9.12 4.50 10.29
N ALA A 403 -8.34 5.33 9.58
CA ALA A 403 -8.80 5.96 8.34
C ALA A 403 -9.07 4.92 7.22
N GLY A 404 -8.31 3.83 7.19
CA GLY A 404 -8.58 2.69 6.32
C GLY A 404 -9.96 2.07 6.55
N ASN A 405 -10.43 2.00 7.81
CA ASN A 405 -11.79 1.54 8.12
C ASN A 405 -12.86 2.47 7.58
N TYR A 406 -12.64 3.79 7.63
CA TYR A 406 -13.53 4.75 6.98
C TYR A 406 -13.57 4.53 5.47
N LEU A 407 -12.42 4.35 4.82
CA LEU A 407 -12.35 4.06 3.38
C LEU A 407 -13.07 2.75 3.03
N LYS A 408 -12.88 1.68 3.80
CA LYS A 408 -13.62 0.42 3.65
C LYS A 408 -15.13 0.65 3.75
N GLY A 409 -15.56 1.40 4.76
CA GLY A 409 -16.97 1.71 4.99
C GLY A 409 -17.62 2.39 3.78
N ILE A 410 -17.04 3.49 3.28
CA ILE A 410 -17.59 4.19 2.11
C ILE A 410 -17.50 3.37 0.82
N TYR A 411 -16.52 2.46 0.71
CA TYR A 411 -16.43 1.55 -0.44
C TYR A 411 -17.51 0.48 -0.43
N VAL A 412 -17.74 -0.15 0.71
CA VAL A 412 -18.70 -1.26 0.84
C VAL A 412 -20.15 -0.74 0.73
N THR A 413 -20.43 0.45 1.26
CA THR A 413 -21.75 1.09 1.22
C THR A 413 -21.92 2.10 0.08
N ARG A 414 -21.08 2.02 -0.95
CA ARG A 414 -21.03 2.98 -2.05
C ARG A 414 -22.36 3.08 -2.82
N THR A 415 -22.70 4.31 -3.17
CA THR A 415 -23.84 4.66 -4.02
C THR A 415 -23.37 5.61 -5.13
N PRO A 416 -24.18 5.90 -6.16
CA PRO A 416 -23.85 6.92 -7.15
C PRO A 416 -23.51 8.28 -6.53
N GLU A 417 -24.21 8.67 -5.46
CA GLU A 417 -24.01 9.95 -4.76
C GLU A 417 -22.67 10.01 -4.01
N THR A 418 -22.23 8.90 -3.44
CA THR A 418 -20.96 8.81 -2.70
C THR A 418 -19.76 8.52 -3.61
N SER A 419 -19.96 8.23 -4.88
CA SER A 419 -18.93 7.83 -5.85
C SER A 419 -17.81 8.86 -5.98
N LYS A 420 -18.14 10.16 -6.02
CA LYS A 420 -17.15 11.25 -6.07
C LYS A 420 -16.27 11.27 -4.81
N THR A 421 -16.86 11.18 -3.64
CA THR A 421 -16.13 11.14 -2.35
C THR A 421 -15.23 9.92 -2.28
N LEU A 422 -15.74 8.74 -2.66
CA LEU A 422 -14.96 7.51 -2.69
C LEU A 422 -13.75 7.63 -3.63
N HIS A 423 -13.95 8.18 -4.85
CA HIS A 423 -12.86 8.38 -5.80
C HIS A 423 -11.75 9.28 -5.22
N ILE A 424 -12.11 10.39 -4.59
CA ILE A 424 -11.15 11.35 -4.04
C ILE A 424 -10.43 10.78 -2.82
N VAL A 425 -11.17 10.21 -1.86
CA VAL A 425 -10.58 9.62 -0.64
C VAL A 425 -9.70 8.42 -0.98
N SER A 426 -10.12 7.53 -1.89
CA SER A 426 -9.29 6.39 -2.30
C SER A 426 -8.01 6.83 -3.01
N SER A 427 -8.06 7.90 -3.82
CA SER A 427 -6.88 8.47 -4.48
C SER A 427 -5.91 9.09 -3.46
N ALA A 428 -6.43 9.89 -2.53
CA ALA A 428 -5.66 10.53 -1.47
C ALA A 428 -4.98 9.50 -0.54
N PHE A 429 -5.73 8.50 -0.11
CA PHE A 429 -5.22 7.48 0.82
C PHE A 429 -4.27 6.50 0.14
N LYS A 430 -4.52 6.12 -1.12
CA LYS A 430 -3.59 5.28 -1.88
C LYS A 430 -2.22 5.94 -1.95
N ALA A 431 -2.14 7.22 -2.32
CA ALA A 431 -0.89 7.94 -2.40
C ALA A 431 -0.23 8.11 -1.03
N MET A 432 -0.96 8.63 -0.05
CA MET A 432 -0.42 8.89 1.30
C MET A 432 0.04 7.61 2.00
N PHE A 433 -0.75 6.53 1.93
CA PHE A 433 -0.46 5.29 2.66
C PHE A 433 0.68 4.49 2.01
N SER A 434 0.77 4.47 0.68
CA SER A 434 1.89 3.81 0.02
C SER A 434 3.22 4.55 0.22
N TRP A 435 3.25 5.88 0.25
CA TRP A 435 4.44 6.64 0.64
C TRP A 435 4.83 6.40 2.10
N HIS A 436 3.83 6.38 3.01
CA HIS A 436 4.08 6.03 4.42
C HIS A 436 4.67 4.63 4.56
N ASN A 437 4.16 3.65 3.80
CA ASN A 437 4.68 2.29 3.80
C ASN A 437 6.15 2.25 3.36
N MET A 438 6.51 2.90 2.25
CA MET A 438 7.89 2.94 1.78
C MET A 438 8.84 3.54 2.81
N ARG A 439 8.45 4.65 3.43
CA ARG A 439 9.22 5.26 4.51
C ARG A 439 9.34 4.33 5.72
N THR A 440 8.25 3.69 6.12
CA THR A 440 8.23 2.77 7.27
C THR A 440 9.13 1.56 7.03
N LEU A 441 9.07 0.95 5.84
CA LEU A 441 9.93 -0.17 5.46
C LEU A 441 11.42 0.22 5.47
N GLN A 442 11.76 1.40 4.95
CA GLN A 442 13.13 1.91 4.96
C GLN A 442 13.64 2.09 6.39
N GLU A 443 12.89 2.79 7.24
CA GLU A 443 13.29 3.05 8.63
C GLU A 443 13.39 1.76 9.45
N CYS A 444 12.43 0.84 9.32
CA CYS A 444 12.46 -0.45 10.00
C CYS A 444 13.66 -1.30 9.55
N ARG A 445 13.98 -1.32 8.25
CA ARG A 445 15.16 -2.02 7.73
C ARG A 445 16.43 -1.47 8.35
N GLU A 446 16.59 -0.15 8.39
CA GLU A 446 17.76 0.49 8.99
C GLU A 446 17.82 0.29 10.51
N ALA A 447 16.68 0.37 11.19
CA ALA A 447 16.59 0.15 12.64
C ALA A 447 16.99 -1.26 13.07
N CYS A 448 16.88 -2.25 12.19
CA CYS A 448 17.34 -3.63 12.42
C CYS A 448 18.83 -3.83 12.09
N GLY A 449 19.55 -2.80 11.62
CA GLY A 449 20.95 -2.90 11.24
C GLY A 449 21.23 -3.98 10.18
N GLY A 450 22.29 -4.76 10.33
CA GLY A 450 22.62 -5.86 9.42
C GLY A 450 21.57 -6.96 9.33
N GLN A 451 20.83 -7.21 10.41
CA GLN A 451 19.73 -8.18 10.43
C GLN A 451 18.59 -7.75 9.50
N GLY A 452 18.38 -6.46 9.27
CA GLY A 452 17.40 -5.94 8.32
C GLY A 452 17.72 -6.24 6.83
N ILE A 453 18.94 -6.69 6.51
CA ILE A 453 19.33 -7.09 5.16
C ILE A 453 19.01 -8.56 4.88
N LYS A 454 18.96 -9.42 5.92
CA LYS A 454 18.64 -10.84 5.77
C LYS A 454 17.23 -11.03 5.22
N THR A 455 17.08 -11.77 4.11
CA THR A 455 15.79 -12.02 3.46
C THR A 455 14.79 -12.74 4.36
N GLU A 456 15.24 -13.68 5.19
CA GLU A 456 14.37 -14.40 6.14
C GLU A 456 13.74 -13.49 7.21
N ASN A 457 14.37 -12.34 7.52
CA ASN A 457 13.82 -11.34 8.43
C ASN A 457 12.80 -10.41 7.76
N ARG A 458 12.50 -10.60 6.48
CA ARG A 458 11.46 -9.97 5.66
C ARG A 458 11.64 -8.46 5.42
N VAL A 459 11.98 -7.68 6.42
CA VAL A 459 11.90 -6.20 6.42
C VAL A 459 12.57 -5.57 5.20
N GLY A 460 13.80 -6.00 4.86
CA GLY A 460 14.54 -5.48 3.71
C GLY A 460 13.89 -5.88 2.38
N HIS A 461 13.42 -7.10 2.28
CA HIS A 461 12.81 -7.63 1.06
C HIS A 461 11.45 -7.01 0.76
N LEU A 462 10.61 -6.82 1.79
CA LEU A 462 9.29 -6.19 1.64
C LEU A 462 9.37 -4.81 0.95
N LYS A 463 10.46 -4.08 1.13
CA LYS A 463 10.65 -2.78 0.45
C LYS A 463 10.65 -2.92 -1.07
N GLY A 464 11.38 -3.88 -1.64
CA GLY A 464 11.37 -4.15 -3.08
C GLY A 464 10.01 -4.65 -3.56
N GLU A 465 9.40 -5.57 -2.83
CA GLU A 465 8.10 -6.14 -3.18
C GLU A 465 6.97 -5.11 -3.24
N TYR A 466 6.94 -4.15 -2.31
CA TYR A 466 5.84 -3.18 -2.18
C TYR A 466 6.11 -1.81 -2.82
N ASP A 467 7.29 -1.57 -3.37
CA ASP A 467 7.67 -0.29 -3.99
C ASP A 467 6.71 0.11 -5.14
N VAL A 468 6.28 -0.85 -5.91
CA VAL A 468 5.33 -0.68 -7.03
C VAL A 468 4.01 -0.03 -6.61
N GLN A 469 3.62 -0.09 -5.35
CA GLN A 469 2.39 0.52 -4.83
C GLN A 469 2.37 2.04 -4.99
N THR A 470 3.51 2.69 -5.11
CA THR A 470 3.59 4.14 -5.37
C THR A 470 3.27 4.50 -6.81
N THR A 471 3.27 3.52 -7.72
CA THR A 471 3.19 3.70 -9.17
C THR A 471 1.90 3.16 -9.78
N PHE A 472 1.59 1.88 -9.57
CA PHE A 472 0.43 1.26 -10.22
C PHE A 472 -0.91 1.72 -9.61
N GLU A 473 -2.03 1.49 -10.30
CA GLU A 473 -3.38 2.02 -9.97
C GLU A 473 -3.43 3.56 -9.90
N GLY A 474 -2.48 4.19 -10.56
CA GLY A 474 -2.25 5.62 -10.64
C GLY A 474 -1.01 6.07 -9.88
N ASP A 475 -0.11 6.76 -10.57
CA ASP A 475 1.05 7.41 -9.94
C ASP A 475 0.60 8.32 -8.80
N ASN A 476 1.30 8.27 -7.68
CA ASN A 476 0.91 8.98 -6.46
C ASN A 476 0.83 10.51 -6.68
N ASN A 477 1.77 11.12 -7.40
CA ASN A 477 1.75 12.56 -7.67
C ASN A 477 0.57 12.94 -8.57
N VAL A 478 0.27 12.10 -9.57
CA VAL A 478 -0.91 12.29 -10.43
C VAL A 478 -2.20 12.20 -9.61
N LEU A 479 -2.29 11.24 -8.70
CA LEU A 479 -3.47 11.10 -7.82
C LEU A 479 -3.64 12.33 -6.90
N MET A 480 -2.56 12.84 -6.30
CA MET A 480 -2.62 14.03 -5.45
C MET A 480 -3.07 15.27 -6.22
N GLN A 481 -2.61 15.45 -7.45
CA GLN A 481 -3.11 16.53 -8.31
C GLN A 481 -4.60 16.39 -8.65
N GLN A 482 -5.08 15.16 -8.88
CA GLN A 482 -6.52 14.91 -9.10
C GLN A 482 -7.34 15.25 -7.86
N VAL A 483 -6.86 14.93 -6.66
CA VAL A 483 -7.49 15.32 -5.39
C VAL A 483 -7.65 16.84 -5.35
N SER A 484 -6.58 17.60 -5.53
CA SER A 484 -6.60 19.06 -5.45
C SER A 484 -7.50 19.71 -6.51
N LYS A 485 -7.50 19.17 -7.74
CA LYS A 485 -8.45 19.62 -8.79
C LYS A 485 -9.90 19.41 -8.39
N ALA A 486 -10.24 18.32 -7.72
CA ALA A 486 -11.60 18.04 -7.27
C ALA A 486 -12.01 18.96 -6.09
N LEU A 487 -11.10 19.21 -5.12
CA LEU A 487 -11.34 20.15 -4.03
C LEU A 487 -11.54 21.56 -4.56
N PHE A 488 -10.69 22.01 -5.48
CA PHE A 488 -10.83 23.28 -6.18
C PHE A 488 -12.17 23.43 -6.90
N ALA A 489 -12.58 22.39 -7.66
CA ALA A 489 -13.85 22.42 -8.39
C ALA A 489 -15.05 22.56 -7.44
N GLU A 490 -15.03 21.89 -6.28
CA GLU A 490 -16.07 22.01 -5.26
C GLU A 490 -16.10 23.42 -4.66
N TYR A 491 -14.93 23.95 -4.29
CA TYR A 491 -14.78 25.29 -3.74
C TYR A 491 -15.31 26.36 -4.72
N ILE A 492 -14.87 26.36 -5.96
CA ILE A 492 -15.31 27.34 -6.98
C ILE A 492 -16.81 27.20 -7.29
N SER A 493 -17.32 25.96 -7.31
CA SER A 493 -18.77 25.71 -7.52
C SER A 493 -19.60 26.33 -6.38
N ALA A 494 -19.18 26.18 -5.13
CA ALA A 494 -19.86 26.76 -3.97
C ALA A 494 -19.82 28.31 -4.03
N GLN A 495 -18.65 28.88 -4.35
CA GLN A 495 -18.49 30.34 -4.51
C GLN A 495 -19.43 30.91 -5.58
N LYS A 496 -19.46 30.31 -6.77
CA LYS A 496 -20.33 30.74 -7.88
C LYS A 496 -21.82 30.66 -7.53
N ARG A 497 -22.22 29.63 -6.80
CA ARG A 497 -23.62 29.42 -6.38
C ARG A 497 -24.00 30.26 -5.15
N LYS A 498 -23.04 30.87 -4.47
CA LYS A 498 -23.21 31.56 -3.17
C LYS A 498 -23.91 30.65 -2.14
N LYS A 499 -23.51 29.38 -2.10
CA LYS A 499 -24.04 28.37 -1.20
C LYS A 499 -22.94 27.79 -0.33
N PRO A 500 -23.26 27.30 0.89
CA PRO A 500 -22.30 26.58 1.71
C PRO A 500 -21.68 25.39 0.94
N ILE A 501 -20.41 25.13 1.19
CA ILE A 501 -19.71 23.96 0.66
C ILE A 501 -20.32 22.72 1.31
N LYS A 502 -20.65 21.72 0.49
CA LYS A 502 -21.18 20.43 0.93
C LYS A 502 -20.45 19.32 0.20
N GLY A 503 -19.90 18.37 0.94
CA GLY A 503 -19.22 17.21 0.40
C GLY A 503 -17.70 17.31 0.39
N LEU A 504 -17.07 16.19 0.15
CA LEU A 504 -15.64 15.96 0.22
C LEU A 504 -15.01 16.24 1.61
N GLY A 505 -15.84 16.39 2.67
CA GLY A 505 -15.35 16.76 4.01
C GLY A 505 -14.85 18.20 4.12
N LEU A 506 -15.26 19.09 3.20
CA LEU A 506 -14.87 20.52 3.22
C LEU A 506 -15.84 21.40 4.00
N GLU A 507 -16.81 20.83 4.71
CA GLU A 507 -17.86 21.56 5.43
C GLU A 507 -17.29 22.53 6.47
N HIS A 508 -16.13 22.22 7.08
CA HIS A 508 -15.40 23.09 8.01
C HIS A 508 -15.02 24.46 7.41
N MET A 509 -15.01 24.57 6.08
CA MET A 509 -14.77 25.84 5.39
C MET A 509 -15.93 26.84 5.52
N ASN A 510 -17.11 26.36 5.91
CA ASN A 510 -18.27 27.23 6.15
C ASN A 510 -18.20 27.90 7.53
N ASP A 511 -17.42 27.37 8.46
CA ASP A 511 -17.23 27.91 9.80
C ASP A 511 -16.26 29.10 9.81
N PRO A 512 -16.22 29.90 10.89
CA PRO A 512 -15.18 30.91 11.07
C PRO A 512 -13.78 30.32 10.95
N CYS A 513 -12.83 31.13 10.45
CA CYS A 513 -11.44 30.69 10.34
C CYS A 513 -10.87 30.39 11.74
N PRO A 514 -10.28 29.22 11.98
CA PRO A 514 -9.68 28.92 13.27
C PRO A 514 -8.58 29.93 13.64
N VAL A 515 -8.53 30.30 14.92
CA VAL A 515 -7.48 31.16 15.48
C VAL A 515 -6.55 30.29 16.33
N ILE A 516 -5.28 30.28 15.95
CA ILE A 516 -4.27 29.50 16.67
C ILE A 516 -3.70 30.33 17.81
N PRO A 517 -3.58 29.80 19.04
CA PRO A 517 -2.98 30.51 20.16
C PRO A 517 -1.53 30.94 19.85
N ALA A 518 -1.17 32.16 20.26
CA ALA A 518 0.17 32.69 20.02
C ALA A 518 1.26 31.83 20.71
N GLN A 519 0.96 31.23 21.85
CA GLN A 519 1.88 30.39 22.61
C GLN A 519 1.30 28.97 22.76
N LEU A 520 2.05 27.94 22.34
CA LEU A 520 1.66 26.55 22.38
C LEU A 520 2.33 25.85 23.57
N THR A 521 1.57 25.64 24.65
CA THR A 521 1.97 24.80 25.78
C THR A 521 1.71 23.32 25.47
N SER A 522 2.30 22.40 26.23
CA SER A 522 2.05 20.95 26.09
C SER A 522 0.54 20.62 26.17
N SER A 523 -0.21 21.27 27.07
CA SER A 523 -1.66 21.05 27.18
C SER A 523 -2.44 21.53 25.93
N VAL A 524 -2.05 22.66 25.35
CA VAL A 524 -2.64 23.16 24.09
C VAL A 524 -2.32 22.20 22.94
N LEU A 525 -1.06 21.80 22.77
CA LEU A 525 -0.61 20.89 21.71
C LEU A 525 -1.36 19.55 21.73
N ARG A 526 -1.73 19.06 22.92
CA ARG A 526 -2.49 17.80 23.11
C ARG A 526 -4.00 17.97 23.02
N SER A 527 -4.50 19.22 23.01
CA SER A 527 -5.94 19.43 22.97
C SER A 527 -6.53 19.05 21.61
N ALA A 528 -7.65 18.32 21.63
CA ALA A 528 -8.35 17.91 20.42
C ALA A 528 -8.76 19.11 19.55
N LYS A 529 -9.20 20.19 20.19
CA LYS A 529 -9.61 21.41 19.50
C LYS A 529 -8.45 22.03 18.72
N PHE A 530 -7.29 22.27 19.35
CA PHE A 530 -6.11 22.82 18.69
C PHE A 530 -5.68 21.94 17.51
N GLN A 531 -5.63 20.63 17.71
CA GLN A 531 -5.19 19.68 16.71
C GLN A 531 -6.06 19.73 15.45
N MET A 532 -7.37 19.81 15.61
CA MET A 532 -8.29 19.97 14.47
C MET A 532 -8.19 21.36 13.86
N ASP A 533 -8.16 22.40 14.67
CA ASP A 533 -8.10 23.80 14.23
C ASP A 533 -6.89 24.06 13.32
N ILE A 534 -5.70 23.59 13.72
CA ILE A 534 -4.46 23.84 12.94
C ILE A 534 -4.47 23.12 11.58
N PHE A 535 -5.05 21.91 11.51
CA PHE A 535 -5.19 21.18 10.26
C PHE A 535 -6.25 21.80 9.35
N CYS A 536 -7.39 22.22 9.90
CA CYS A 536 -8.42 22.94 9.15
C CYS A 536 -7.92 24.30 8.65
N LEU A 537 -7.15 25.03 9.45
CA LEU A 537 -6.53 26.29 9.04
C LEU A 537 -5.62 26.09 7.83
N ARG A 538 -4.69 25.11 7.91
CA ARG A 538 -3.76 24.80 6.81
C ARG A 538 -4.50 24.43 5.52
N GLU A 539 -5.44 23.49 5.58
CA GLU A 539 -6.20 23.06 4.41
C GLU A 539 -6.99 24.21 3.78
N ARG A 540 -7.64 25.02 4.62
CA ARG A 540 -8.42 26.17 4.19
C ARG A 540 -7.56 27.23 3.47
N ASP A 541 -6.41 27.56 4.02
CA ASP A 541 -5.51 28.57 3.45
C ASP A 541 -4.87 28.05 2.16
N LEU A 542 -4.41 26.80 2.14
CA LEU A 542 -3.83 26.18 0.94
C LEU A 542 -4.83 26.09 -0.21
N LEU A 543 -6.10 25.78 0.06
CA LEU A 543 -7.13 25.77 -0.99
C LEU A 543 -7.36 27.17 -1.57
N LYS A 544 -7.36 28.20 -0.72
CA LYS A 544 -7.47 29.59 -1.19
C LYS A 544 -6.24 30.02 -1.99
N ARG A 545 -5.04 29.71 -1.52
CA ARG A 545 -3.78 29.98 -2.25
C ARG A 545 -3.76 29.28 -3.59
N PHE A 546 -4.12 28.01 -3.65
CA PHE A 546 -4.19 27.26 -4.89
C PHE A 546 -5.20 27.88 -5.88
N ALA A 547 -6.38 28.29 -5.39
CA ALA A 547 -7.36 28.96 -6.21
C ALA A 547 -6.88 30.32 -6.75
N ALA A 548 -6.18 31.08 -5.92
CA ALA A 548 -5.61 32.38 -6.31
C ALA A 548 -4.49 32.22 -7.35
N ASP A 549 -3.61 31.25 -7.16
CA ASP A 549 -2.48 30.96 -8.05
C ASP A 549 -2.94 30.51 -9.43
N VAL A 550 -3.91 29.58 -9.48
CA VAL A 550 -4.54 29.18 -10.76
C VAL A 550 -5.18 30.37 -11.48
N SER A 551 -5.92 31.22 -10.73
CA SER A 551 -6.55 32.42 -11.30
C SER A 551 -5.53 33.43 -11.80
N GLN A 552 -4.39 33.57 -11.13
CA GLN A 552 -3.30 34.45 -11.55
C GLN A 552 -2.70 33.99 -12.88
N HIS A 553 -2.43 32.71 -13.03
CA HIS A 553 -1.92 32.15 -14.29
C HIS A 553 -2.93 32.31 -15.43
N GLU A 554 -4.24 32.08 -15.18
CA GLU A 554 -5.29 32.34 -16.18
C GLU A 554 -5.33 33.84 -16.57
N ALA A 555 -5.17 34.76 -15.63
CA ALA A 555 -5.11 36.20 -15.90
C ALA A 555 -3.86 36.62 -16.69
N GLN A 556 -2.78 35.86 -16.63
CA GLN A 556 -1.56 36.04 -17.43
C GLN A 556 -1.70 35.48 -18.85
N GLY A 557 -2.84 34.88 -19.20
CA GLY A 557 -3.14 34.37 -20.53
C GLY A 557 -2.95 32.85 -20.70
N GLU A 558 -2.62 32.15 -19.62
CA GLU A 558 -2.48 30.69 -19.70
C GLU A 558 -3.84 29.98 -19.81
N SER A 559 -3.87 28.87 -20.53
CA SER A 559 -5.05 28.02 -20.53
C SER A 559 -5.29 27.46 -19.10
N LYS A 560 -6.54 27.23 -18.74
CA LYS A 560 -6.90 26.65 -17.44
C LYS A 560 -6.16 25.33 -17.15
N ALA A 561 -5.97 24.49 -18.17
CA ALA A 561 -5.24 23.23 -18.04
C ALA A 561 -3.77 23.46 -17.69
N PHE A 562 -3.14 24.47 -18.32
CA PHE A 562 -1.74 24.78 -18.08
C PHE A 562 -1.55 25.54 -16.75
N ALA A 563 -2.49 26.40 -16.36
CA ALA A 563 -2.51 27.04 -15.06
C ALA A 563 -2.49 26.01 -13.91
N PHE A 564 -3.24 24.92 -14.00
CA PHE A 564 -3.16 23.81 -13.04
C PHE A 564 -1.78 23.13 -13.00
N ILE A 565 -1.12 22.98 -14.16
CA ILE A 565 0.22 22.38 -14.21
C ILE A 565 1.23 23.29 -13.54
N LEU A 566 1.16 24.60 -13.75
CA LEU A 566 2.06 25.56 -13.12
C LEU A 566 1.86 25.66 -11.60
N SER A 567 0.64 25.46 -11.11
CA SER A 567 0.29 25.51 -9.69
C SER A 567 0.54 24.18 -8.94
N TYR A 568 1.37 23.27 -9.46
CA TYR A 568 1.52 21.91 -8.95
C TYR A 568 1.98 21.81 -7.49
N GLN A 569 2.86 22.72 -7.03
CA GLN A 569 3.36 22.70 -5.64
C GLN A 569 2.25 22.95 -4.62
N LEU A 570 1.39 23.93 -4.88
CA LEU A 570 0.22 24.20 -4.04
C LEU A 570 -0.83 23.08 -4.14
N ALA A 571 -0.94 22.42 -5.30
CA ALA A 571 -1.78 21.26 -5.46
C ALA A 571 -1.32 20.09 -4.57
N GLU A 572 -0.01 19.81 -4.51
CA GLU A 572 0.55 18.77 -3.66
C GLU A 572 0.39 19.09 -2.17
N ASP A 573 0.74 20.32 -1.76
CA ASP A 573 0.57 20.78 -0.38
C ASP A 573 -0.91 20.68 0.07
N LEU A 574 -1.85 21.10 -0.78
CA LEU A 574 -3.29 21.01 -0.52
C LEU A 574 -3.77 19.56 -0.38
N ALA A 575 -3.37 18.68 -1.30
CA ALA A 575 -3.78 17.28 -1.26
C ALA A 575 -3.25 16.57 -0.01
N ARG A 576 -2.02 16.87 0.41
CA ARG A 576 -1.45 16.40 1.67
C ARG A 576 -2.26 16.91 2.85
N ALA A 577 -2.54 18.22 2.92
CA ALA A 577 -3.30 18.83 4.00
C ALA A 577 -4.68 18.22 4.15
N TYR A 578 -5.38 18.03 3.03
CA TYR A 578 -6.67 17.33 2.98
C TYR A 578 -6.58 15.91 3.53
N SER A 579 -5.62 15.13 3.02
CA SER A 579 -5.46 13.73 3.39
C SER A 579 -5.19 13.57 4.88
N GLU A 580 -4.26 14.37 5.42
CA GLU A 580 -3.88 14.35 6.84
C GLU A 580 -5.03 14.80 7.74
N ARG A 581 -5.81 15.82 7.34
CA ARG A 581 -6.98 16.25 8.11
C ARG A 581 -8.09 15.19 8.10
N VAL A 582 -8.37 14.52 6.96
CA VAL A 582 -9.36 13.44 6.91
C VAL A 582 -8.94 12.28 7.81
N VAL A 583 -7.65 11.89 7.82
CA VAL A 583 -7.13 10.88 8.74
C VAL A 583 -7.35 11.30 10.20
N LEU A 584 -7.03 12.54 10.55
CA LEU A 584 -7.25 13.05 11.91
C LEU A 584 -8.73 13.04 12.30
N GLN A 585 -9.62 13.45 11.41
CA GLN A 585 -11.07 13.43 11.66
C GLN A 585 -11.56 12.02 11.96
N THR A 586 -11.16 11.05 11.14
CA THR A 586 -11.56 9.64 11.36
C THR A 586 -11.00 9.09 12.67
N PHE A 587 -9.83 9.54 13.09
CA PHE A 587 -9.26 9.17 14.39
C PHE A 587 -10.13 9.69 15.54
N PHE A 588 -10.51 10.98 15.50
CA PHE A 588 -11.40 11.56 16.50
C PHE A 588 -12.74 10.83 16.57
N ASP A 589 -13.36 10.57 15.42
CA ASP A 589 -14.63 9.87 15.36
C ASP A 589 -14.57 8.46 15.99
N SER A 590 -13.43 7.79 15.85
CA SER A 590 -13.18 6.48 16.47
C SER A 590 -12.87 6.58 17.95
N GLU A 591 -12.05 7.55 18.37
CA GLU A 591 -11.68 7.77 19.77
C GLU A 591 -12.91 8.13 20.64
N THR A 592 -13.91 8.85 20.09
CA THR A 592 -15.15 9.20 20.80
C THR A 592 -16.00 7.98 21.15
N ARG A 593 -15.86 6.87 20.41
CA ARG A 593 -16.60 5.62 20.65
C ARG A 593 -15.98 4.75 21.74
N VAL A 594 -14.75 5.05 22.15
CA VAL A 594 -14.03 4.30 23.18
C VAL A 594 -14.34 4.88 24.56
N SER A 595 -14.69 4.01 25.50
CA SER A 595 -14.93 4.40 26.90
C SER A 595 -13.64 4.93 27.55
N SER A 596 -13.77 5.71 28.62
CA SER A 596 -12.63 6.16 29.41
C SER A 596 -11.85 4.99 29.98
N GLY A 597 -10.53 5.07 29.99
CA GLY A 597 -9.65 4.02 30.50
C GLY A 597 -8.30 3.98 29.80
N PRO A 598 -7.47 2.98 30.10
CA PRO A 598 -6.11 2.87 29.56
C PRO A 598 -6.05 2.91 28.02
N LEU A 599 -6.98 2.23 27.36
CA LEU A 599 -7.07 2.23 25.89
C LEU A 599 -7.27 3.64 25.32
N LYS A 600 -8.20 4.41 25.90
CA LYS A 600 -8.46 5.79 25.45
C LYS A 600 -7.26 6.70 25.69
N ASN A 601 -6.54 6.50 26.82
CA ASN A 601 -5.34 7.28 27.11
C ASN A 601 -4.25 7.04 26.05
N VAL A 602 -4.01 5.78 25.69
CA VAL A 602 -3.03 5.42 24.66
C VAL A 602 -3.45 5.93 23.27
N LEU A 603 -4.74 5.89 22.94
CA LEU A 603 -5.25 6.50 21.71
C LEU A 603 -4.99 8.02 21.68
N GLY A 604 -5.18 8.70 22.78
CA GLY A 604 -4.85 10.14 22.92
C GLY A 604 -3.36 10.43 22.71
N LEU A 605 -2.46 9.56 23.17
CA LEU A 605 -1.02 9.66 22.91
C LEU A 605 -0.71 9.44 21.42
N LEU A 606 -1.27 8.40 20.80
CA LEU A 606 -1.09 8.08 19.39
C LEU A 606 -1.61 9.21 18.48
N ARG A 607 -2.80 9.75 18.76
CA ARG A 607 -3.36 10.89 18.03
C ARG A 607 -2.47 12.12 18.17
N SER A 608 -2.03 12.44 19.38
CA SER A 608 -1.15 13.58 19.63
C SER A 608 0.19 13.41 18.89
N MET A 609 0.78 12.21 18.90
CA MET A 609 2.00 11.91 18.14
C MET A 609 1.76 12.07 16.64
N TYR A 610 0.64 11.56 16.10
CA TYR A 610 0.29 11.73 14.69
C TYR A 610 0.26 13.22 14.30
N VAL A 611 -0.41 14.05 15.07
CA VAL A 611 -0.50 15.49 14.78
C VAL A 611 0.87 16.16 14.92
N MET A 612 1.58 15.93 16.02
CA MET A 612 2.87 16.57 16.27
C MET A 612 3.90 16.24 15.18
N ILE A 613 3.94 14.99 14.71
CA ILE A 613 4.88 14.61 13.66
C ILE A 613 4.49 15.18 12.28
N CYS A 614 3.20 15.35 11.99
CA CYS A 614 2.77 16.07 10.79
C CYS A 614 3.16 17.55 10.86
N LEU A 615 3.02 18.21 12.02
CA LEU A 615 3.45 19.59 12.22
C LEU A 615 4.97 19.76 12.09
N GLU A 616 5.76 18.78 12.55
CA GLU A 616 7.23 18.81 12.48
C GLU A 616 7.76 18.55 11.06
N GLU A 617 7.12 17.67 10.30
CA GLU A 617 7.63 17.22 9.00
C GLU A 617 7.16 18.04 7.81
N ASP A 618 6.00 18.70 7.92
CA ASP A 618 5.48 19.51 6.82
C ASP A 618 5.94 20.98 6.93
N ALA A 619 6.84 21.35 6.02
CA ALA A 619 7.38 22.69 5.94
C ALA A 619 6.32 23.78 5.68
N SER A 620 5.13 23.43 5.20
CA SER A 620 4.05 24.38 4.95
C SER A 620 3.62 25.13 6.22
N PHE A 621 3.70 24.48 7.40
CA PHE A 621 3.35 25.12 8.66
C PHE A 621 4.24 26.33 9.00
N LEU A 622 5.53 26.27 8.71
CA LEU A 622 6.46 27.38 8.85
C LEU A 622 6.42 28.32 7.62
N ARG A 623 6.41 27.75 6.41
CA ARG A 623 6.44 28.50 5.14
C ARG A 623 5.31 29.51 5.04
N TYR A 624 4.12 29.15 5.47
CA TYR A 624 2.92 30.00 5.39
C TYR A 624 2.55 30.66 6.72
N GLY A 625 3.39 30.50 7.75
CA GLY A 625 3.24 31.19 9.03
C GLY A 625 2.11 30.68 9.92
N TYR A 626 1.69 29.39 9.75
CA TYR A 626 0.71 28.77 10.66
C TYR A 626 1.31 28.49 12.04
N LEU A 627 2.64 28.31 12.10
CA LEU A 627 3.42 28.17 13.32
C LEU A 627 4.57 29.19 13.31
N SER A 628 4.84 29.81 14.48
CA SER A 628 6.09 30.53 14.70
C SER A 628 7.26 29.56 14.90
N ILE A 629 8.49 30.06 14.80
CA ILE A 629 9.71 29.27 15.06
C ILE A 629 9.70 28.71 16.49
N GLU A 630 9.27 29.53 17.47
CA GLU A 630 9.18 29.13 18.88
C GLU A 630 8.15 28.02 19.07
N ASN A 631 7.00 28.13 18.40
CA ASN A 631 5.95 27.09 18.45
C ASN A 631 6.39 25.81 17.74
N ALA A 632 7.15 25.89 16.65
CA ALA A 632 7.75 24.70 16.00
C ALA A 632 8.78 24.02 16.92
N ALA A 633 9.57 24.78 17.69
CA ALA A 633 10.45 24.23 18.70
C ALA A 633 9.67 23.56 19.86
N ALA A 634 8.52 24.09 20.25
CA ALA A 634 7.64 23.47 21.23
C ALA A 634 7.05 22.15 20.71
N VAL A 635 6.62 22.09 19.45
CA VAL A 635 6.17 20.86 18.77
C VAL A 635 7.26 19.79 18.83
N ARG A 636 8.51 20.13 18.46
CA ARG A 636 9.64 19.20 18.48
C ARG A 636 9.93 18.62 19.88
N LYS A 637 9.84 19.46 20.91
CA LYS A 637 9.97 18.99 22.31
C LYS A 637 8.83 18.07 22.70
N GLU A 638 7.62 18.35 22.26
CA GLU A 638 6.45 17.51 22.55
C GLU A 638 6.54 16.15 21.85
N VAL A 639 7.08 16.07 20.63
CA VAL A 639 7.36 14.79 19.94
C VAL A 639 8.27 13.91 20.79
N MET A 640 9.36 14.48 21.34
CA MET A 640 10.30 13.69 22.19
C MET A 640 9.65 13.20 23.48
N LYS A 641 8.79 14.02 24.09
CA LYS A 641 8.03 13.65 25.28
C LYS A 641 7.03 12.53 24.98
N LEU A 642 6.30 12.64 23.87
CA LEU A 642 5.37 11.60 23.43
C LEU A 642 6.09 10.30 23.06
N CYS A 643 7.31 10.33 22.51
CA CYS A 643 8.13 9.14 22.33
C CYS A 643 8.40 8.43 23.66
N SER A 644 8.82 9.18 24.68
CA SER A 644 9.07 8.61 26.01
C SER A 644 7.81 8.02 26.66
N GLU A 645 6.64 8.65 26.45
CA GLU A 645 5.36 8.18 26.99
C GLU A 645 4.81 6.97 26.21
N LEU A 646 5.05 6.88 24.90
CA LEU A 646 4.64 5.73 24.08
C LEU A 646 5.55 4.50 24.23
N ARG A 647 6.82 4.70 24.65
CA ARG A 647 7.80 3.62 24.78
C ARG A 647 7.30 2.43 25.64
N PRO A 648 6.70 2.61 26.81
CA PRO A 648 6.18 1.49 27.62
C PRO A 648 5.10 0.68 26.88
N HIS A 649 4.29 1.31 26.06
CA HIS A 649 3.19 0.70 25.33
C HIS A 649 3.62 0.01 24.03
N ALA A 650 4.88 0.13 23.59
CA ALA A 650 5.33 -0.27 22.26
C ALA A 650 5.04 -1.74 21.93
N LEU A 651 5.28 -2.66 22.89
CA LEU A 651 4.98 -4.10 22.70
C LEU A 651 3.48 -4.34 22.57
N SER A 652 2.67 -3.77 23.48
CA SER A 652 1.21 -3.90 23.44
C SER A 652 0.63 -3.40 22.11
N LEU A 653 1.16 -2.28 21.61
CA LEU A 653 0.74 -1.69 20.36
C LEU A 653 1.05 -2.61 19.17
N VAL A 654 2.26 -3.14 19.03
CA VAL A 654 2.55 -4.05 17.90
C VAL A 654 1.87 -5.41 18.05
N SER A 655 1.61 -5.88 19.27
CA SER A 655 0.81 -7.09 19.52
C SER A 655 -0.66 -6.92 19.13
N SER A 656 -1.19 -5.70 19.25
CA SER A 656 -2.55 -5.35 18.81
C SER A 656 -2.75 -5.39 17.28
N PHE A 657 -1.70 -5.55 16.48
CA PHE A 657 -1.84 -5.75 15.04
C PHE A 657 -2.50 -7.09 14.67
N GLY A 658 -2.55 -8.04 15.59
CA GLY A 658 -3.19 -9.34 15.40
C GLY A 658 -2.53 -10.20 14.32
N ILE A 659 -1.26 -9.94 14.00
CA ILE A 659 -0.49 -10.73 13.05
C ILE A 659 0.13 -11.91 13.81
N PRO A 660 -0.14 -13.18 13.39
CA PRO A 660 0.44 -14.34 14.07
C PRO A 660 1.97 -14.32 14.00
N ASP A 661 2.61 -14.78 15.08
CA ASP A 661 4.07 -14.79 15.21
C ASP A 661 4.81 -15.46 14.05
N ALA A 662 4.23 -16.53 13.49
CA ALA A 662 4.81 -17.25 12.36
C ALA A 662 4.96 -16.38 11.09
N PHE A 663 4.21 -15.28 10.96
CA PHE A 663 4.31 -14.34 9.84
C PHE A 663 5.38 -13.27 10.04
N LEU A 664 5.98 -13.18 11.24
CA LEU A 664 7.06 -12.24 11.52
C LEU A 664 8.42 -12.86 11.21
N GLY A 665 9.45 -12.04 11.08
CA GLY A 665 10.82 -12.51 10.90
C GLY A 665 11.43 -13.07 12.19
N PRO A 666 12.42 -13.96 12.12
CA PRO A 666 13.03 -14.62 13.28
C PRO A 666 13.56 -13.65 14.34
N ILE A 667 14.10 -12.50 13.94
CA ILE A 667 14.65 -11.48 14.86
C ILE A 667 13.59 -10.78 15.72
N ALA A 668 12.31 -10.93 15.41
CA ALA A 668 11.22 -10.41 16.23
C ALA A 668 11.07 -11.13 17.59
N PHE A 669 11.83 -12.20 17.80
CA PHE A 669 11.81 -13.06 18.99
C PHE A 669 13.22 -13.20 19.58
N ASN A 670 13.73 -14.42 19.65
CA ASN A 670 15.09 -14.68 20.08
C ASN A 670 16.07 -14.57 18.89
N TRP A 671 16.58 -13.37 18.63
CA TRP A 671 17.52 -13.10 17.55
C TRP A 671 18.87 -13.80 17.74
N VAL A 672 19.26 -14.16 18.98
CA VAL A 672 20.48 -14.93 19.30
C VAL A 672 20.31 -16.37 18.82
N GLU A 673 19.22 -17.02 19.22
CA GLU A 673 18.89 -18.38 18.78
C GLU A 673 18.74 -18.46 17.27
N ALA A 674 18.06 -17.50 16.65
CA ALA A 674 17.86 -17.43 15.20
C ALA A 674 19.17 -17.33 14.41
N ASN A 675 20.28 -16.97 15.03
CA ASN A 675 21.61 -16.83 14.41
C ASN A 675 22.68 -17.69 15.13
N SER A 676 22.28 -18.71 15.88
CA SER A 676 23.22 -19.60 16.60
C SER A 676 23.99 -20.52 15.67
N TRP A 677 25.20 -20.94 16.07
CA TRP A 677 26.02 -21.91 15.31
C TRP A 677 25.33 -23.27 15.14
N SER A 678 24.52 -23.68 16.11
CA SER A 678 23.73 -24.93 16.01
C SER A 678 22.73 -24.89 14.84
N SER A 679 22.33 -23.69 14.38
CA SER A 679 21.45 -23.53 13.22
C SER A 679 22.17 -23.64 11.87
N VAL A 680 23.52 -23.61 11.85
CA VAL A 680 24.33 -23.65 10.61
C VAL A 680 24.59 -25.08 10.15
N HIS A 681 24.48 -26.07 11.02
CA HIS A 681 24.83 -27.46 10.76
C HIS A 681 23.61 -28.38 10.48
N GLN A 682 22.44 -27.82 10.31
CA GLN A 682 21.23 -28.50 9.87
C GLN A 682 20.87 -28.12 8.42
#